data_43ccc659873aa2281828e588e8bf60fe
#
_entry.id   43ccc659873aa2281828e588e8bf60fe
#
_cell.length_a   1.000
_cell.length_b   1.000
_cell.length_c   1.000
_cell.angle_alpha   90.00
_cell.angle_beta   90.00
_cell.angle_gamma   90.00
#
_symmetry.space_group_name_H-M   'P 1'
#
loop_
_entity.id
_entity.type
_entity.pdbx_description
1 polymer ?
#
loop_
_entity_poly.entity_id
_entity_poly.type
_entity_poly.pdbx_seq_one_letter_code
_entity_poly.pdbx_strand_id
1 'polypeptide(L)'
;MNCIYSRISLAGLVQVLMLWALGFTASAQIDRSKAPEPGPAPELNIGTSTEVKLANGMTLIVVENHKTPSVYWSMTLEFQPFQEGNKAGMMDVASAMMSSGTESRTKAEIAEDIEFLGASFNASATGFSARSLSKHTDTLLEIVADAVLNPTFPQEELDKVKTQMGSSLANIGTSPGEISANLVAAVNYGELHPYGEVMTEESLDAISQEDLQAYHRKYFRPNVAYLIAIGDITPEEAQAKANKHFGTWRRSNIPFERVLPPAMPKGMEVHFAPVEGAVQSTINVTHAIPFPPGHPDAAAAQVANSILGGGVFSGRLMQNLREDKAFTYGARSSLRTDPVVGQFSAYADVRTEVTDSAVVEFLYEIARIRNTQPDSTEMFTAKASLAGGFARSLESPGTVARFALNTSRYHLPEDYYQTYLSRLQAVTAEDVQRVAQEMIRFNNVNICVVGAPEVMKKLEVFDNRQGIDVYDAFGRRQIPREDAPEGLTVNDVLKRHFEAIGGKKAWGKVKTMVAEGSAEFGVGLNLQFRESTRLEKGNRAKRTEMLMSNQPVMVQLVTETAGSQSAMGETNAMDADELALQLADMSPVRLWGLEKEGYSSRILGVEALDGIPCTLVEFTRDGLAETYWFNSEDGLMLQSKKPMGDGTFVVERWDLYLPHGEKALKVASSRKSVVDGQPIHQRTVRVTFNVELDDSLFQQD
;
A
#
# COMPACT_ATOMS: atom_id res chain seq x y z
N MET A 1 -58.20 27.99 90.93
CA MET A 1 -58.24 27.60 89.57
C MET A 1 -57.40 28.62 88.78
N ASN A 2 -56.11 28.34 88.60
CA ASN A 2 -55.18 29.25 87.88
C ASN A 2 -54.62 28.53 86.67
N CYS A 3 -54.94 29.08 85.48
CA CYS A 3 -54.44 28.67 84.21
C CYS A 3 -53.05 29.25 84.01
N ILE A 4 -52.04 28.39 83.85
CA ILE A 4 -50.67 28.79 83.47
C ILE A 4 -50.52 28.69 81.94
N TYR A 5 -50.52 29.83 81.30
CA TYR A 5 -50.08 29.90 79.89
C TYR A 5 -48.56 30.06 79.80
N SER A 6 -47.89 29.00 79.39
CA SER A 6 -46.45 29.03 79.06
C SER A 6 -46.24 29.78 77.72
N ARG A 7 -45.54 30.92 77.79
CA ARG A 7 -45.06 31.66 76.57
C ARG A 7 -43.91 30.91 75.96
N ILE A 8 -44.14 30.23 74.85
CA ILE A 8 -43.05 29.78 73.94
C ILE A 8 -42.51 31.03 73.33
N SER A 9 -41.23 31.37 73.60
CA SER A 9 -40.60 32.55 73.06
C SER A 9 -40.34 32.36 71.52
N LEU A 10 -40.60 33.42 70.76
CA LEU A 10 -40.42 33.48 69.33
C LEU A 10 -38.98 33.05 68.94
N ALA A 11 -38.00 33.27 69.84
CA ALA A 11 -36.63 32.86 69.72
C ALA A 11 -36.41 31.33 69.66
N GLY A 12 -37.24 30.56 70.44
CA GLY A 12 -37.18 29.08 70.42
C GLY A 12 -37.69 28.48 69.08
N LEU A 13 -38.73 29.11 68.52
CA LEU A 13 -39.30 28.67 67.22
C LEU A 13 -38.33 28.96 66.07
N VAL A 14 -37.63 30.08 66.12
CA VAL A 14 -36.62 30.44 65.10
C VAL A 14 -35.38 29.52 65.18
N GLN A 15 -34.95 29.13 66.38
CA GLN A 15 -33.83 28.18 66.53
C GLN A 15 -34.18 26.76 66.04
N VAL A 16 -35.41 26.30 66.29
CA VAL A 16 -35.88 25.01 65.77
C VAL A 16 -36.02 25.03 64.24
N LEU A 17 -36.50 26.12 63.64
CA LEU A 17 -36.55 26.30 62.18
C LEU A 17 -35.20 26.42 61.56
N MET A 18 -34.19 27.08 62.17
CA MET A 18 -32.82 27.11 61.73
C MET A 18 -32.13 25.73 61.79
N LEU A 19 -32.37 24.96 62.86
CA LEU A 19 -31.85 23.59 62.95
C LEU A 19 -32.50 22.63 61.91
N TRP A 20 -33.78 22.84 61.56
CA TRP A 20 -34.41 22.10 60.45
C TRP A 20 -33.91 22.52 59.11
N ALA A 21 -33.63 23.78 58.85
CA ALA A 21 -33.06 24.27 57.62
C ALA A 21 -31.60 23.80 57.40
N LEU A 22 -30.81 23.64 58.49
CA LEU A 22 -29.45 23.09 58.42
C LEU A 22 -29.44 21.56 58.20
N GLY A 23 -30.49 20.84 58.58
CA GLY A 23 -30.63 19.40 58.32
C GLY A 23 -30.87 19.06 56.81
N PHE A 24 -31.47 19.97 56.03
CA PHE A 24 -31.73 19.74 54.60
C PHE A 24 -30.56 20.07 53.66
N THR A 25 -29.56 20.80 54.15
CA THR A 25 -28.36 21.12 53.32
C THR A 25 -27.26 20.05 53.34
N ALA A 26 -27.37 19.06 54.26
CA ALA A 26 -26.38 17.98 54.39
C ALA A 26 -26.60 16.82 53.40
N SER A 27 -27.75 16.78 52.68
CA SER A 27 -28.06 15.68 51.73
C SER A 27 -27.61 15.90 50.31
N ALA A 28 -26.95 17.03 49.98
CA ALA A 28 -26.53 17.37 48.65
C ALA A 28 -25.02 17.28 48.42
N GLN A 29 -24.29 16.61 49.30
CA GLN A 29 -22.89 16.39 49.08
C GLN A 29 -22.74 15.17 48.14
N ILE A 30 -22.57 15.45 46.84
CA ILE A 30 -22.28 14.43 45.85
C ILE A 30 -21.05 13.67 46.33
N ASP A 31 -21.18 12.38 46.55
CA ASP A 31 -20.07 11.49 46.86
C ASP A 31 -19.15 11.42 45.63
N ARG A 32 -18.11 12.23 45.64
CA ARG A 32 -17.13 12.31 44.54
C ARG A 32 -16.16 11.12 44.53
N SER A 33 -16.27 10.20 45.49
CA SER A 33 -15.53 8.94 45.47
C SER A 33 -16.12 7.90 44.51
N LYS A 34 -17.35 8.10 44.08
CA LYS A 34 -18.04 7.25 43.12
C LYS A 34 -18.31 8.05 41.85
N ALA A 35 -17.93 7.47 40.73
CA ALA A 35 -18.33 8.01 39.43
C ALA A 35 -19.88 8.04 39.35
N PRO A 36 -20.49 9.08 38.76
CA PRO A 36 -21.93 9.08 38.48
C PRO A 36 -22.31 7.83 37.68
N GLU A 37 -23.48 7.26 38.00
CA GLU A 37 -24.02 6.20 37.18
C GLU A 37 -24.20 6.73 35.74
N PRO A 38 -23.81 5.94 34.74
CA PRO A 38 -23.99 6.36 33.34
C PRO A 38 -25.47 6.59 33.07
N GLY A 39 -25.81 7.74 32.53
CA GLY A 39 -27.14 8.02 32.05
C GLY A 39 -27.59 7.04 30.97
N PRO A 40 -28.89 6.98 30.65
CA PRO A 40 -29.35 6.19 29.52
C PRO A 40 -28.58 6.56 28.25
N ALA A 41 -28.30 5.58 27.40
CA ALA A 41 -27.63 5.84 26.15
C ALA A 41 -28.39 6.94 25.36
N PRO A 42 -27.73 7.98 24.88
CA PRO A 42 -28.38 9.04 24.13
C PRO A 42 -29.10 8.47 22.92
N GLU A 43 -30.32 8.90 22.65
CA GLU A 43 -30.97 8.61 21.37
C GLU A 43 -30.14 9.21 20.27
N LEU A 44 -29.71 8.36 19.31
CA LEU A 44 -28.90 8.77 18.20
C LEU A 44 -29.74 9.56 17.19
N ASN A 45 -29.55 10.85 17.13
CA ASN A 45 -30.00 11.63 15.99
C ASN A 45 -28.85 11.78 15.01
N ILE A 46 -28.70 10.81 14.12
CA ILE A 46 -27.84 10.94 12.95
C ILE A 46 -28.58 11.87 12.00
N GLY A 47 -28.04 13.08 11.77
CA GLY A 47 -28.63 14.05 10.86
C GLY A 47 -28.96 13.43 9.48
N THR A 48 -29.85 14.08 8.77
CA THR A 48 -30.28 13.61 7.44
C THR A 48 -29.31 14.07 6.36
N SER A 49 -29.11 13.23 5.36
CA SER A 49 -28.42 13.56 4.11
C SER A 49 -29.32 13.26 2.92
N THR A 50 -29.19 14.03 1.85
CA THR A 50 -29.85 13.77 0.58
C THR A 50 -28.82 13.34 -0.44
N GLU A 51 -29.02 12.17 -1.08
CA GLU A 51 -28.17 11.68 -2.17
C GLU A 51 -28.89 11.84 -3.51
N VAL A 52 -28.17 12.38 -4.50
CA VAL A 52 -28.68 12.59 -5.86
C VAL A 52 -27.64 12.12 -6.88
N LYS A 53 -28.04 11.29 -7.81
CA LYS A 53 -27.21 10.89 -8.96
C LYS A 53 -27.40 11.90 -10.09
N LEU A 54 -26.33 12.58 -10.49
CA LEU A 54 -26.35 13.56 -11.59
C LEU A 54 -26.30 12.83 -12.96
N ALA A 55 -26.73 13.53 -14.01
CA ALA A 55 -26.80 12.96 -15.37
C ALA A 55 -25.44 12.51 -15.92
N ASN A 56 -24.35 13.13 -15.52
CA ASN A 56 -22.98 12.75 -15.90
C ASN A 56 -22.44 11.56 -15.08
N GLY A 57 -23.21 11.03 -14.13
CA GLY A 57 -22.83 9.88 -13.29
C GLY A 57 -22.21 10.24 -11.95
N MET A 58 -21.94 11.51 -11.64
CA MET A 58 -21.45 11.97 -10.34
C MET A 58 -22.54 11.78 -9.26
N THR A 59 -22.15 11.34 -8.08
CA THR A 59 -23.03 11.26 -6.92
C THR A 59 -22.87 12.52 -6.07
N LEU A 60 -23.97 13.25 -5.84
CA LEU A 60 -24.02 14.40 -4.95
C LEU A 60 -24.64 14.01 -3.62
N ILE A 61 -23.97 14.33 -2.52
CA ILE A 61 -24.46 14.13 -1.14
C ILE A 61 -24.58 15.50 -0.48
N VAL A 62 -25.77 15.82 0.05
CA VAL A 62 -26.04 17.11 0.69
C VAL A 62 -26.41 16.91 2.15
N VAL A 63 -25.79 17.68 3.04
CA VAL A 63 -26.11 17.76 4.45
C VAL A 63 -26.42 19.21 4.83
N GLU A 64 -27.70 19.50 5.04
CA GLU A 64 -28.16 20.85 5.39
C GLU A 64 -27.77 21.23 6.81
N ASN A 65 -27.20 22.43 6.98
CA ASN A 65 -26.91 22.99 8.31
C ASN A 65 -26.88 24.52 8.23
N HIS A 66 -28.01 25.15 8.57
CA HIS A 66 -28.21 26.61 8.50
C HIS A 66 -27.74 27.37 9.76
N LYS A 67 -26.93 26.74 10.65
CA LYS A 67 -26.40 27.40 11.86
C LYS A 67 -25.42 28.53 11.56
N THR A 68 -24.67 28.40 10.45
CA THR A 68 -23.70 29.40 10.00
C THR A 68 -23.88 29.62 8.50
N PRO A 69 -23.78 30.87 7.98
CA PRO A 69 -23.94 31.15 6.58
C PRO A 69 -22.69 30.76 5.76
N SER A 70 -22.33 29.49 5.81
CA SER A 70 -21.17 28.96 5.09
C SER A 70 -21.47 27.59 4.48
N VAL A 71 -20.85 27.29 3.35
CA VAL A 71 -20.95 26.00 2.69
C VAL A 71 -19.55 25.41 2.53
N TYR A 72 -19.42 24.15 2.88
CA TYR A 72 -18.25 23.32 2.64
C TYR A 72 -18.56 22.36 1.50
N TRP A 73 -17.68 22.32 0.53
CA TRP A 73 -17.71 21.40 -0.59
C TRP A 73 -16.50 20.48 -0.53
N SER A 74 -16.70 19.20 -0.83
CA SER A 74 -15.58 18.29 -1.07
C SER A 74 -15.93 17.31 -2.17
N MET A 75 -14.92 16.91 -2.92
CA MET A 75 -15.02 15.84 -3.91
C MET A 75 -14.05 14.74 -3.55
N THR A 76 -14.48 13.50 -3.73
CA THR A 76 -13.63 12.32 -3.62
C THR A 76 -13.86 11.45 -4.86
N LEU A 77 -12.76 11.04 -5.49
CA LEU A 77 -12.77 10.06 -6.58
C LEU A 77 -12.55 8.68 -5.99
N GLU A 78 -13.37 7.71 -6.37
CA GLU A 78 -13.29 6.32 -5.91
C GLU A 78 -12.93 5.42 -7.09
N PHE A 79 -11.68 5.00 -7.15
CA PHE A 79 -11.16 4.03 -8.11
C PHE A 79 -10.16 3.11 -7.42
N GLN A 80 -9.87 1.97 -8.05
CA GLN A 80 -8.90 1.03 -7.51
C GLN A 80 -7.50 1.64 -7.51
N PRO A 81 -6.71 1.42 -6.45
CA PRO A 81 -5.31 1.78 -6.46
C PRO A 81 -4.60 1.03 -7.60
N PHE A 82 -3.62 1.67 -8.20
CA PHE A 82 -2.82 1.14 -9.29
C PHE A 82 -1.34 1.33 -8.99
N GLN A 83 -0.49 0.53 -9.60
CA GLN A 83 0.96 0.70 -9.49
C GLN A 83 1.43 1.91 -10.29
N GLU A 84 2.31 2.71 -9.69
CA GLU A 84 2.99 3.84 -10.31
C GLU A 84 4.35 3.42 -10.91
N GLY A 85 4.88 2.26 -10.48
CA GLY A 85 6.10 1.65 -10.98
C GLY A 85 7.33 2.54 -10.80
N ASN A 86 8.05 2.81 -11.89
CA ASN A 86 9.23 3.67 -11.87
C ASN A 86 8.91 5.15 -11.59
N LYS A 87 7.63 5.51 -11.43
CA LYS A 87 7.13 6.85 -11.11
C LYS A 87 6.42 6.89 -9.75
N ALA A 88 6.83 6.01 -8.81
CA ALA A 88 6.30 5.99 -7.46
C ALA A 88 6.36 7.40 -6.83
N GLY A 89 5.23 7.88 -6.30
CA GLY A 89 5.04 9.26 -5.84
C GLY A 89 4.35 10.17 -6.86
N MET A 90 3.96 9.66 -8.03
CA MET A 90 3.23 10.46 -9.03
C MET A 90 1.93 11.01 -8.47
N MET A 91 1.21 10.25 -7.64
CA MET A 91 -0.02 10.73 -6.98
C MET A 91 0.24 11.86 -5.99
N ASP A 92 1.40 11.85 -5.31
CA ASP A 92 1.79 12.93 -4.39
C ASP A 92 2.14 14.19 -5.17
N VAL A 93 2.93 14.06 -6.25
CA VAL A 93 3.24 15.17 -7.16
C VAL A 93 1.97 15.71 -7.80
N ALA A 94 1.07 14.84 -8.29
CA ALA A 94 -0.21 15.26 -8.83
C ALA A 94 -1.04 16.03 -7.79
N SER A 95 -1.07 15.57 -6.54
CA SER A 95 -1.76 16.26 -5.44
C SER A 95 -1.20 17.67 -5.22
N ALA A 96 0.12 17.83 -5.19
CA ALA A 96 0.77 19.13 -5.03
C ALA A 96 0.53 20.06 -6.23
N MET A 97 0.29 19.49 -7.41
CA MET A 97 0.17 20.23 -8.67
C MET A 97 -1.27 20.58 -9.07
N MET A 98 -2.31 19.98 -8.45
CA MET A 98 -3.72 20.15 -8.85
C MET A 98 -4.24 21.60 -8.81
N SER A 99 -3.65 22.46 -7.99
CA SER A 99 -4.00 23.90 -7.93
C SER A 99 -2.88 24.82 -8.45
N SER A 100 -1.96 24.29 -9.24
CA SER A 100 -0.77 25.04 -9.69
C SER A 100 -1.01 25.88 -10.95
N GLY A 101 -2.21 25.85 -11.54
CA GLY A 101 -2.62 26.68 -12.66
C GLY A 101 -3.55 25.98 -13.63
N THR A 102 -4.31 26.77 -14.36
CA THR A 102 -5.26 26.38 -15.41
C THR A 102 -4.93 27.12 -16.70
N GLU A 103 -5.70 26.90 -17.78
CA GLU A 103 -5.59 27.71 -18.99
C GLU A 103 -5.99 29.17 -18.76
N SER A 104 -6.85 29.46 -17.76
CA SER A 104 -7.43 30.77 -17.49
C SER A 104 -6.82 31.50 -16.30
N ARG A 105 -6.13 30.78 -15.38
CA ARG A 105 -5.58 31.32 -14.11
C ARG A 105 -4.21 30.69 -13.79
N THR A 106 -3.29 31.53 -13.38
CA THR A 106 -2.04 31.09 -12.75
C THR A 106 -2.29 30.65 -11.32
N LYS A 107 -1.33 29.98 -10.70
CA LYS A 107 -1.36 29.61 -9.27
C LYS A 107 -1.58 30.80 -8.35
N ALA A 108 -0.90 31.94 -8.66
CA ALA A 108 -1.01 33.16 -7.87
C ALA A 108 -2.43 33.77 -7.97
N GLU A 109 -3.01 33.82 -9.16
CA GLU A 109 -4.38 34.31 -9.37
C GLU A 109 -5.42 33.41 -8.68
N ILE A 110 -5.25 32.08 -8.70
CA ILE A 110 -6.13 31.17 -7.93
C ILE A 110 -6.03 31.49 -6.43
N ALA A 111 -4.83 31.67 -5.90
CA ALA A 111 -4.63 31.98 -4.49
C ALA A 111 -5.25 33.36 -4.12
N GLU A 112 -5.03 34.40 -4.93
CA GLU A 112 -5.57 35.73 -4.72
C GLU A 112 -7.10 35.73 -4.77
N ASP A 113 -7.71 35.07 -5.76
CA ASP A 113 -9.16 34.93 -5.88
C ASP A 113 -9.78 34.25 -4.65
N ILE A 114 -9.16 33.17 -4.16
CA ILE A 114 -9.63 32.44 -2.96
C ILE A 114 -9.50 33.30 -1.70
N GLU A 115 -8.37 34.01 -1.52
CA GLU A 115 -8.16 34.93 -0.39
C GLU A 115 -9.15 36.09 -0.42
N PHE A 116 -9.41 36.67 -1.61
CA PHE A 116 -10.37 37.76 -1.77
C PHE A 116 -11.78 37.36 -1.34
N LEU A 117 -12.17 36.10 -1.57
CA LEU A 117 -13.47 35.58 -1.14
C LEU A 117 -13.50 35.25 0.38
N GLY A 118 -12.38 35.32 1.10
CA GLY A 118 -12.26 34.80 2.44
C GLY A 118 -12.56 33.30 2.51
N ALA A 119 -12.25 32.57 1.44
CA ALA A 119 -12.52 31.16 1.27
C ALA A 119 -11.28 30.31 1.57
N SER A 120 -11.46 28.99 1.61
CA SER A 120 -10.37 28.02 1.60
C SER A 120 -10.58 27.04 0.46
N PHE A 121 -9.48 26.65 -0.18
CA PHE A 121 -9.45 25.63 -1.24
C PHE A 121 -8.18 24.78 -1.09
N ASN A 122 -8.35 23.47 -1.17
CA ASN A 122 -7.25 22.51 -1.21
C ASN A 122 -7.62 21.40 -2.19
N ALA A 123 -6.75 21.15 -3.16
CA ALA A 123 -6.94 20.10 -4.16
C ALA A 123 -5.92 18.96 -3.95
N SER A 124 -6.28 17.78 -4.41
CA SER A 124 -5.44 16.59 -4.40
C SER A 124 -5.65 15.77 -5.68
N ALA A 125 -4.80 14.79 -5.89
CA ALA A 125 -4.96 13.85 -7.00
C ALA A 125 -6.30 13.11 -6.99
N THR A 126 -6.95 12.97 -5.84
CA THR A 126 -8.22 12.23 -5.70
C THR A 126 -9.43 13.11 -5.38
N GLY A 127 -9.30 14.44 -5.52
CA GLY A 127 -10.42 15.33 -5.29
C GLY A 127 -10.05 16.70 -4.73
N PHE A 128 -10.97 17.33 -4.02
CA PHE A 128 -10.75 18.64 -3.40
C PHE A 128 -11.57 18.85 -2.14
N SER A 129 -11.21 19.87 -1.38
CA SER A 129 -12.05 20.49 -0.35
C SER A 129 -12.03 22.00 -0.50
N ALA A 130 -13.20 22.65 -0.34
CA ALA A 130 -13.35 24.09 -0.44
C ALA A 130 -14.44 24.59 0.52
N ARG A 131 -14.27 25.79 1.05
CA ARG A 131 -15.25 26.40 1.96
C ARG A 131 -15.34 27.91 1.71
N SER A 132 -16.57 28.43 1.71
CA SER A 132 -16.81 29.87 1.71
C SER A 132 -18.08 30.24 2.48
N LEU A 133 -18.34 31.55 2.63
CA LEU A 133 -19.67 32.00 2.98
C LEU A 133 -20.67 31.62 1.87
N SER A 134 -21.93 31.35 2.22
CA SER A 134 -22.99 30.91 1.30
C SER A 134 -23.14 31.86 0.10
N LYS A 135 -23.04 33.18 0.30
CA LYS A 135 -23.10 34.18 -0.75
C LYS A 135 -21.98 34.12 -1.79
N HIS A 136 -20.83 33.50 -1.46
CA HIS A 136 -19.66 33.36 -2.35
C HIS A 136 -19.51 31.98 -2.96
N THR A 137 -20.39 31.04 -2.61
CA THR A 137 -20.31 29.64 -3.03
C THR A 137 -20.24 29.48 -4.56
N ASP A 138 -20.98 30.28 -5.31
CA ASP A 138 -21.02 30.13 -6.77
C ASP A 138 -19.70 30.55 -7.42
N THR A 139 -19.12 31.67 -6.97
CA THR A 139 -17.80 32.13 -7.41
C THR A 139 -16.69 31.18 -6.99
N LEU A 140 -16.76 30.65 -5.74
CA LEU A 140 -15.81 29.63 -5.28
C LEU A 140 -15.86 28.41 -6.17
N LEU A 141 -17.04 27.87 -6.48
CA LEU A 141 -17.18 26.67 -7.31
C LEU A 141 -16.72 26.90 -8.76
N GLU A 142 -16.82 28.12 -9.30
CA GLU A 142 -16.26 28.45 -10.61
C GLU A 142 -14.73 28.30 -10.61
N ILE A 143 -14.04 28.85 -9.61
CA ILE A 143 -12.59 28.76 -9.46
C ILE A 143 -12.16 27.28 -9.24
N VAL A 144 -12.84 26.60 -8.32
CA VAL A 144 -12.55 25.21 -7.97
C VAL A 144 -12.77 24.28 -9.16
N ALA A 145 -13.90 24.43 -9.89
CA ALA A 145 -14.19 23.61 -11.05
C ALA A 145 -13.16 23.82 -12.16
N ASP A 146 -12.73 25.06 -12.41
CA ASP A 146 -11.66 25.34 -13.36
C ASP A 146 -10.35 24.67 -12.93
N ALA A 147 -9.94 24.86 -11.66
CA ALA A 147 -8.70 24.28 -11.15
C ALA A 147 -8.66 22.72 -11.21
N VAL A 148 -9.78 22.05 -10.89
CA VAL A 148 -9.79 20.59 -10.83
C VAL A 148 -10.17 19.90 -12.13
N LEU A 149 -10.86 20.59 -13.05
CA LEU A 149 -11.24 20.01 -14.34
C LEU A 149 -10.27 20.35 -15.47
N ASN A 150 -9.56 21.48 -15.38
CA ASN A 150 -8.70 22.02 -16.42
C ASN A 150 -7.26 22.32 -15.94
N PRO A 151 -6.63 21.50 -15.06
CA PRO A 151 -5.27 21.77 -14.62
C PRO A 151 -4.29 21.65 -15.79
N THR A 152 -3.34 22.58 -15.89
CA THR A 152 -2.31 22.57 -16.94
C THR A 152 -1.00 21.95 -16.48
N PHE A 153 -0.78 21.81 -15.16
CA PHE A 153 0.45 21.30 -14.56
C PHE A 153 1.70 22.01 -15.11
N PRO A 154 1.86 23.35 -14.93
CA PRO A 154 2.94 24.10 -15.52
C PRO A 154 4.31 23.55 -15.14
N GLN A 155 5.24 23.42 -16.11
CA GLN A 155 6.56 22.82 -15.90
C GLN A 155 7.35 23.56 -14.81
N GLU A 156 7.31 24.90 -14.79
CA GLU A 156 8.00 25.70 -13.75
C GLU A 156 7.52 25.36 -12.33
N GLU A 157 6.21 25.12 -12.14
CA GLU A 157 5.67 24.72 -10.85
C GLU A 157 6.01 23.26 -10.52
N LEU A 158 6.04 22.37 -11.53
CA LEU A 158 6.49 20.98 -11.36
C LEU A 158 7.95 20.93 -10.90
N ASP A 159 8.83 21.74 -11.49
CA ASP A 159 10.24 21.81 -11.10
C ASP A 159 10.41 22.29 -9.63
N LYS A 160 9.57 23.25 -9.21
CA LYS A 160 9.54 23.71 -7.80
C LYS A 160 9.08 22.58 -6.85
N VAL A 161 8.00 21.88 -7.20
CA VAL A 161 7.47 20.75 -6.42
C VAL A 161 8.50 19.64 -6.31
N LYS A 162 9.15 19.25 -7.43
CA LYS A 162 10.21 18.25 -7.43
C LYS A 162 11.40 18.67 -6.56
N THR A 163 11.82 19.93 -6.63
CA THR A 163 12.90 20.46 -5.79
C THR A 163 12.54 20.37 -4.30
N GLN A 164 11.32 20.72 -3.94
CA GLN A 164 10.85 20.67 -2.56
C GLN A 164 10.77 19.23 -2.05
N MET A 165 10.17 18.32 -2.83
CA MET A 165 10.04 16.90 -2.48
C MET A 165 11.41 16.21 -2.45
N GLY A 166 12.29 16.51 -3.40
CA GLY A 166 13.67 16.00 -3.42
C GLY A 166 14.46 16.40 -2.18
N SER A 167 14.29 17.65 -1.71
CA SER A 167 14.89 18.11 -0.45
C SER A 167 14.36 17.33 0.76
N SER A 168 13.10 16.94 0.77
CA SER A 168 12.52 16.09 1.83
C SER A 168 13.08 14.66 1.75
N LEU A 169 13.16 14.09 0.55
CA LEU A 169 13.73 12.75 0.32
C LEU A 169 15.21 12.69 0.73
N ALA A 170 16.00 13.71 0.42
CA ALA A 170 17.41 13.78 0.83
C ALA A 170 17.61 13.75 2.36
N ASN A 171 16.60 14.19 3.13
CA ASN A 171 16.63 14.20 4.58
C ASN A 171 15.94 13.00 5.23
N ILE A 172 15.36 12.09 4.45
CA ILE A 172 14.57 10.97 4.97
C ILE A 172 15.37 10.08 5.92
N GLY A 173 16.69 9.91 5.66
CA GLY A 173 17.60 9.13 6.49
C GLY A 173 17.72 9.61 7.94
N THR A 174 17.29 10.84 8.25
CA THR A 174 17.29 11.42 9.60
C THR A 174 15.93 11.38 10.29
N SER A 175 14.90 10.82 9.64
CA SER A 175 13.52 10.74 10.14
C SER A 175 13.10 9.30 10.42
N PRO A 176 13.31 8.75 11.64
CA PRO A 176 12.96 7.36 11.96
C PRO A 176 11.49 7.02 11.68
N GLY A 177 10.58 7.99 11.86
CA GLY A 177 9.15 7.81 11.58
C GLY A 177 8.86 7.57 10.10
N GLU A 178 9.50 8.33 9.19
CA GLU A 178 9.35 8.17 7.74
C GLU A 178 10.01 6.88 7.26
N ILE A 179 11.21 6.58 7.76
CA ILE A 179 11.88 5.30 7.50
C ILE A 179 10.99 4.13 7.92
N SER A 180 10.38 4.22 9.12
CA SER A 180 9.47 3.18 9.60
C SER A 180 8.21 3.04 8.74
N ALA A 181 7.65 4.14 8.24
CA ALA A 181 6.49 4.10 7.32
C ALA A 181 6.87 3.40 6.01
N ASN A 182 8.01 3.74 5.41
CA ASN A 182 8.51 3.12 4.20
C ASN A 182 8.81 1.62 4.41
N LEU A 183 9.49 1.29 5.52
CA LEU A 183 9.78 -0.10 5.88
C LEU A 183 8.49 -0.92 6.03
N VAL A 184 7.50 -0.41 6.76
CA VAL A 184 6.21 -1.08 6.97
C VAL A 184 5.45 -1.24 5.64
N ALA A 185 5.47 -0.24 4.76
CA ALA A 185 4.85 -0.33 3.44
C ALA A 185 5.51 -1.41 2.60
N ALA A 186 6.84 -1.38 2.45
CA ALA A 186 7.60 -2.35 1.68
C ALA A 186 7.44 -3.78 2.21
N VAL A 187 7.46 -3.97 3.53
CA VAL A 187 7.38 -5.29 4.16
C VAL A 187 5.97 -5.88 4.13
N ASN A 188 4.94 -5.07 4.44
CA ASN A 188 3.56 -5.58 4.49
C ASN A 188 2.96 -5.81 3.11
N TYR A 189 3.37 -5.03 2.11
CA TYR A 189 2.72 -5.06 0.80
C TYR A 189 3.63 -5.53 -0.32
N GLY A 190 4.94 -5.27 -0.22
CA GLY A 190 5.91 -5.60 -1.25
C GLY A 190 5.92 -4.59 -2.42
N GLU A 191 6.99 -4.61 -3.20
CA GLU A 191 7.22 -3.66 -4.31
C GLU A 191 6.18 -3.79 -5.46
N LEU A 192 5.52 -4.94 -5.58
CA LEU A 192 4.53 -5.21 -6.62
C LEU A 192 3.09 -4.89 -6.19
N HIS A 193 2.91 -4.18 -5.08
CA HIS A 193 1.60 -3.77 -4.60
C HIS A 193 1.54 -2.24 -4.51
N PRO A 194 0.46 -1.58 -4.93
CA PRO A 194 0.36 -0.11 -4.90
C PRO A 194 0.63 0.51 -3.52
N TYR A 195 0.34 -0.22 -2.44
CA TYR A 195 0.57 0.26 -1.07
C TYR A 195 2.00 0.01 -0.58
N GLY A 196 2.81 -0.72 -1.34
CA GLY A 196 4.21 -1.00 -1.02
C GLY A 196 5.21 -0.15 -1.80
N GLU A 197 4.72 0.62 -2.77
CA GLU A 197 5.57 1.54 -3.53
C GLU A 197 6.00 2.72 -2.66
N VAL A 198 7.28 3.08 -2.75
CA VAL A 198 7.87 4.18 -2.00
C VAL A 198 8.54 5.15 -2.98
N MET A 199 8.23 6.43 -2.84
CA MET A 199 8.88 7.49 -3.63
C MET A 199 10.36 7.55 -3.33
N THR A 200 11.18 7.66 -4.38
CA THR A 200 12.62 7.84 -4.33
C THR A 200 13.02 9.05 -5.18
N GLU A 201 14.28 9.46 -5.08
CA GLU A 201 14.79 10.55 -5.94
C GLU A 201 14.66 10.18 -7.42
N GLU A 202 15.00 8.92 -7.76
CA GLU A 202 14.94 8.43 -9.14
C GLU A 202 13.50 8.40 -9.67
N SER A 203 12.54 7.92 -8.86
CA SER A 203 11.13 7.88 -9.29
C SER A 203 10.53 9.28 -9.39
N LEU A 204 10.90 10.19 -8.48
CA LEU A 204 10.49 11.59 -8.53
C LEU A 204 11.01 12.29 -9.80
N ASP A 205 12.28 12.06 -10.16
CA ASP A 205 12.88 12.63 -11.37
C ASP A 205 12.24 12.10 -12.66
N ALA A 206 11.78 10.86 -12.65
CA ALA A 206 11.11 10.23 -13.80
C ALA A 206 9.70 10.77 -14.08
N ILE A 207 9.07 11.47 -13.13
CA ILE A 207 7.70 12.01 -13.31
C ILE A 207 7.76 13.23 -14.23
N SER A 208 6.97 13.24 -15.30
CA SER A 208 6.85 14.33 -16.25
C SER A 208 5.49 15.05 -16.18
N GLN A 209 5.39 16.23 -16.81
CA GLN A 209 4.12 16.92 -16.97
C GLN A 209 3.09 16.07 -17.73
N GLU A 210 3.54 15.33 -18.75
CA GLU A 210 2.72 14.44 -19.57
C GLU A 210 2.10 13.33 -18.73
N ASP A 211 2.81 12.81 -17.73
CA ASP A 211 2.30 11.79 -16.81
C ASP A 211 1.16 12.31 -15.96
N LEU A 212 1.31 13.51 -15.40
CA LEU A 212 0.26 14.17 -14.61
C LEU A 212 -0.98 14.44 -15.46
N GLN A 213 -0.78 14.92 -16.70
CA GLN A 213 -1.87 15.12 -17.64
C GLN A 213 -2.53 13.80 -18.04
N ALA A 214 -1.76 12.74 -18.27
CA ALA A 214 -2.28 11.40 -18.60
C ALA A 214 -3.09 10.83 -17.43
N TYR A 215 -2.55 10.94 -16.21
CA TYR A 215 -3.25 10.57 -14.98
C TYR A 215 -4.59 11.29 -14.87
N HIS A 216 -4.59 12.61 -14.98
CA HIS A 216 -5.80 13.42 -14.88
C HIS A 216 -6.82 13.04 -15.97
N ARG A 217 -6.39 12.91 -17.24
CA ARG A 217 -7.27 12.46 -18.33
C ARG A 217 -7.85 11.07 -18.12
N LYS A 218 -7.13 10.16 -17.45
CA LYS A 218 -7.55 8.75 -17.22
C LYS A 218 -8.50 8.64 -16.03
N TYR A 219 -8.17 9.23 -14.89
CA TYR A 219 -8.81 8.96 -13.61
C TYR A 219 -9.76 10.05 -13.11
N PHE A 220 -9.60 11.32 -13.53
CA PHE A 220 -10.53 12.40 -13.16
C PHE A 220 -11.82 12.30 -13.98
N ARG A 221 -12.80 11.53 -13.44
CA ARG A 221 -14.05 11.23 -14.13
C ARG A 221 -15.25 11.34 -13.19
N PRO A 222 -16.39 11.91 -13.67
CA PRO A 222 -17.56 12.14 -12.81
C PRO A 222 -18.25 10.87 -12.36
N ASN A 223 -18.14 9.77 -13.11
CA ASN A 223 -18.80 8.50 -12.78
C ASN A 223 -18.16 7.74 -11.61
N VAL A 224 -17.02 8.20 -11.10
CA VAL A 224 -16.38 7.73 -9.87
C VAL A 224 -16.27 8.84 -8.82
N ALA A 225 -16.88 10.01 -9.08
CA ALA A 225 -16.83 11.16 -8.20
C ALA A 225 -18.03 11.22 -7.26
N TYR A 226 -17.73 11.41 -5.97
CA TYR A 226 -18.68 11.79 -4.94
C TYR A 226 -18.44 13.25 -4.58
N LEU A 227 -19.43 14.10 -4.87
CA LEU A 227 -19.42 15.52 -4.49
C LEU A 227 -20.28 15.70 -3.25
N ILE A 228 -19.74 16.33 -2.23
CA ILE A 228 -20.41 16.55 -0.94
C ILE A 228 -20.59 18.04 -0.73
N ALA A 229 -21.81 18.46 -0.36
CA ALA A 229 -22.14 19.82 0.06
C ALA A 229 -22.66 19.82 1.50
N ILE A 230 -22.04 20.61 2.37
CA ILE A 230 -22.43 20.69 3.79
C ILE A 230 -22.58 22.15 4.18
N GLY A 231 -23.68 22.52 4.80
CA GLY A 231 -23.86 23.84 5.37
C GLY A 231 -25.15 24.53 4.97
N ASP A 232 -25.10 25.83 4.83
CA ASP A 232 -26.24 26.70 4.53
C ASP A 232 -26.59 26.64 3.04
N ILE A 233 -27.14 25.50 2.63
CA ILE A 233 -27.53 25.20 1.25
C ILE A 233 -28.61 24.10 1.25
N THR A 234 -29.62 24.21 0.38
CA THR A 234 -30.62 23.18 0.17
C THR A 234 -30.14 22.13 -0.86
N PRO A 235 -30.74 20.92 -0.90
CA PRO A 235 -30.43 19.92 -1.91
C PRO A 235 -30.65 20.40 -3.35
N GLU A 236 -31.71 21.17 -3.59
CA GLU A 236 -32.06 21.73 -4.90
C GLU A 236 -31.01 22.75 -5.36
N GLU A 237 -30.58 23.65 -4.44
CA GLU A 237 -29.54 24.66 -4.71
C GLU A 237 -28.20 23.96 -4.96
N ALA A 238 -27.82 22.96 -4.14
CA ALA A 238 -26.59 22.19 -4.30
C ALA A 238 -26.59 21.45 -5.64
N GLN A 239 -27.70 20.83 -6.02
CA GLN A 239 -27.83 20.14 -7.30
C GLN A 239 -27.73 21.13 -8.48
N ALA A 240 -28.38 22.30 -8.39
CA ALA A 240 -28.30 23.33 -9.43
C ALA A 240 -26.84 23.81 -9.62
N LYS A 241 -26.11 24.08 -8.52
CA LYS A 241 -24.72 24.50 -8.56
C LYS A 241 -23.80 23.38 -9.07
N ALA A 242 -23.99 22.15 -8.62
CA ALA A 242 -23.24 21.00 -9.10
C ALA A 242 -23.43 20.78 -10.61
N ASN A 243 -24.65 20.89 -11.11
CA ASN A 243 -24.93 20.80 -12.54
C ASN A 243 -24.31 21.97 -13.33
N LYS A 244 -24.35 23.21 -12.79
CA LYS A 244 -23.76 24.37 -13.43
C LYS A 244 -22.26 24.24 -13.63
N HIS A 245 -21.53 23.83 -12.59
CA HIS A 245 -20.06 23.85 -12.58
C HIS A 245 -19.43 22.52 -13.04
N PHE A 246 -20.09 21.39 -12.81
CA PHE A 246 -19.58 20.06 -13.12
C PHE A 246 -20.42 19.26 -14.13
N GLY A 247 -21.58 19.75 -14.56
CA GLY A 247 -22.49 19.01 -15.41
C GLY A 247 -21.96 18.68 -16.81
N THR A 248 -21.05 19.49 -17.35
CA THR A 248 -20.38 19.26 -18.64
C THR A 248 -19.23 18.26 -18.57
N TRP A 249 -18.79 17.88 -17.37
CA TRP A 249 -17.72 16.94 -17.15
C TRP A 249 -18.10 15.56 -17.68
N ARG A 250 -17.32 15.01 -18.61
CA ARG A 250 -17.66 13.80 -19.36
C ARG A 250 -17.23 12.54 -18.63
N ARG A 251 -18.15 11.59 -18.50
CA ARG A 251 -17.87 10.25 -18.02
C ARG A 251 -17.00 9.46 -18.99
N SER A 252 -16.15 8.59 -18.46
CA SER A 252 -15.36 7.62 -19.22
C SER A 252 -15.15 6.37 -18.40
N ASN A 253 -14.83 5.26 -19.04
CA ASN A 253 -14.42 4.06 -18.34
C ASN A 253 -13.05 4.30 -17.70
N ILE A 254 -12.93 3.86 -16.45
CA ILE A 254 -11.65 3.80 -15.75
C ILE A 254 -11.20 2.34 -15.77
N PRO A 255 -9.93 2.06 -16.11
CA PRO A 255 -9.42 0.72 -16.05
C PRO A 255 -9.55 0.15 -14.63
N PHE A 256 -9.97 -1.10 -14.56
CA PHE A 256 -9.99 -1.86 -13.32
C PHE A 256 -8.74 -2.75 -13.32
N GLU A 257 -7.78 -2.40 -12.50
CA GLU A 257 -6.59 -3.23 -12.26
C GLU A 257 -6.83 -4.06 -11.00
N ARG A 258 -6.71 -5.37 -11.10
CA ARG A 258 -6.89 -6.24 -9.93
C ARG A 258 -5.64 -6.20 -9.07
N VAL A 259 -5.72 -5.59 -7.92
CA VAL A 259 -4.65 -5.65 -6.92
C VAL A 259 -4.66 -7.01 -6.24
N LEU A 260 -3.52 -7.71 -6.27
CA LEU A 260 -3.37 -9.00 -5.61
C LEU A 260 -3.14 -8.80 -4.11
N PRO A 261 -3.66 -9.70 -3.25
CA PRO A 261 -3.33 -9.65 -1.82
C PRO A 261 -1.82 -9.79 -1.61
N PRO A 262 -1.23 -9.03 -0.68
CA PRO A 262 0.19 -9.17 -0.37
C PRO A 262 0.50 -10.55 0.23
N ALA A 263 1.74 -10.98 0.08
CA ALA A 263 2.22 -12.20 0.70
C ALA A 263 2.18 -12.07 2.23
N MET A 264 1.75 -13.14 2.90
CA MET A 264 1.69 -13.16 4.36
C MET A 264 3.02 -13.66 4.93
N PRO A 265 3.51 -13.11 6.07
CA PRO A 265 4.69 -13.65 6.74
C PRO A 265 4.48 -15.10 7.13
N LYS A 266 5.52 -15.94 6.96
CA LYS A 266 5.47 -17.38 7.25
C LYS A 266 5.85 -17.73 8.70
N GLY A 267 6.25 -16.73 9.49
CA GLY A 267 6.63 -16.82 10.88
C GLY A 267 6.69 -15.43 11.51
N MET A 268 7.36 -15.29 12.64
CA MET A 268 7.82 -13.98 13.08
C MET A 268 9.04 -13.61 12.25
N GLU A 269 8.95 -12.51 11.54
CA GLU A 269 9.99 -12.03 10.63
C GLU A 269 10.45 -10.65 11.10
N VAL A 270 11.77 -10.53 11.34
CA VAL A 270 12.36 -9.25 11.77
C VAL A 270 12.93 -8.51 10.58
N HIS A 271 12.55 -7.24 10.46
CA HIS A 271 12.99 -6.33 9.41
C HIS A 271 13.60 -5.09 10.07
N PHE A 272 14.82 -4.77 9.71
CA PHE A 272 15.60 -3.73 10.39
C PHE A 272 16.08 -2.65 9.42
N ALA A 273 15.87 -1.38 9.80
CA ALA A 273 16.48 -0.26 9.08
C ALA A 273 17.42 0.49 10.04
N PRO A 274 18.74 0.49 9.78
CA PRO A 274 19.72 1.11 10.65
C PRO A 274 19.68 2.65 10.54
N VAL A 275 19.75 3.32 11.72
CA VAL A 275 19.95 4.77 11.83
C VAL A 275 21.10 5.00 12.79
N GLU A 276 22.23 5.46 12.27
CA GLU A 276 23.42 5.73 13.07
C GLU A 276 23.19 6.77 14.16
N GLY A 277 23.60 6.45 15.38
CA GLY A 277 23.45 7.34 16.52
C GLY A 277 22.03 7.52 17.04
N ALA A 278 21.07 6.71 16.61
CA ALA A 278 19.70 6.79 17.10
C ALA A 278 19.63 6.48 18.61
N VAL A 279 19.04 7.40 19.37
CA VAL A 279 18.81 7.25 20.81
C VAL A 279 17.49 6.55 21.14
N GLN A 280 16.66 6.37 20.13
CA GLN A 280 15.39 5.65 20.20
C GLN A 280 15.28 4.66 19.04
N SER A 281 14.52 3.61 19.26
CA SER A 281 14.07 2.68 18.20
C SER A 281 12.58 2.86 17.98
N THR A 282 12.17 2.99 16.71
CA THR A 282 10.76 2.90 16.30
C THR A 282 10.43 1.46 16.02
N ILE A 283 9.50 0.87 16.76
CA ILE A 283 9.06 -0.52 16.63
C ILE A 283 7.66 -0.55 16.04
N ASN A 284 7.44 -1.39 15.04
CA ASN A 284 6.13 -1.75 14.50
C ASN A 284 5.99 -3.27 14.43
N VAL A 285 5.01 -3.82 15.16
CA VAL A 285 4.57 -5.21 15.02
C VAL A 285 3.33 -5.20 14.14
N THR A 286 3.43 -5.70 12.91
CA THR A 286 2.43 -5.41 11.87
C THR A 286 2.22 -6.57 10.89
N HIS A 287 1.06 -6.59 10.24
CA HIS A 287 0.76 -7.47 9.10
C HIS A 287 -0.48 -6.97 8.34
N ALA A 288 -0.60 -7.36 7.08
CA ALA A 288 -1.80 -7.17 6.29
C ALA A 288 -2.93 -8.11 6.74
N ILE A 289 -4.18 -7.68 6.61
CA ILE A 289 -5.37 -8.48 6.93
C ILE A 289 -6.51 -8.25 5.93
N PRO A 290 -7.34 -9.24 5.61
CA PRO A 290 -8.56 -9.06 4.83
C PRO A 290 -9.66 -8.42 5.72
N PHE A 291 -9.66 -7.10 5.81
CA PHE A 291 -10.58 -6.37 6.69
C PHE A 291 -11.27 -5.21 5.93
N PRO A 292 -12.24 -5.53 5.04
CA PRO A 292 -12.94 -4.52 4.26
C PRO A 292 -13.91 -3.68 5.12
N PRO A 293 -14.27 -2.46 4.68
CA PRO A 293 -15.36 -1.69 5.26
C PRO A 293 -16.66 -2.51 5.31
N GLY A 294 -17.41 -2.39 6.41
CA GLY A 294 -18.64 -3.15 6.60
C GLY A 294 -18.44 -4.60 7.07
N HIS A 295 -17.22 -5.01 7.39
CA HIS A 295 -16.98 -6.35 7.94
C HIS A 295 -17.88 -6.64 9.16
N PRO A 296 -18.49 -7.84 9.27
CA PRO A 296 -19.41 -8.16 10.38
C PRO A 296 -18.80 -7.94 11.76
N ASP A 297 -17.53 -8.25 11.92
CA ASP A 297 -16.79 -8.12 13.17
C ASP A 297 -16.19 -6.72 13.43
N ALA A 298 -16.55 -5.71 12.63
CA ALA A 298 -15.97 -4.37 12.78
C ALA A 298 -16.13 -3.79 14.19
N ALA A 299 -17.28 -3.99 14.85
CA ALA A 299 -17.51 -3.53 16.21
C ALA A 299 -16.64 -4.29 17.23
N ALA A 300 -16.54 -5.61 17.11
CA ALA A 300 -15.70 -6.43 18.00
C ALA A 300 -14.20 -6.11 17.80
N ALA A 301 -13.77 -5.89 16.54
CA ALA A 301 -12.41 -5.48 16.21
C ALA A 301 -12.04 -4.11 16.80
N GLN A 302 -12.98 -3.15 16.78
CA GLN A 302 -12.77 -1.85 17.43
C GLN A 302 -12.63 -1.98 18.96
N VAL A 303 -13.44 -2.84 19.62
CA VAL A 303 -13.32 -3.09 21.06
C VAL A 303 -12.00 -3.79 21.36
N ALA A 304 -11.63 -4.82 20.61
CA ALA A 304 -10.37 -5.53 20.78
C ALA A 304 -9.17 -4.57 20.64
N ASN A 305 -9.17 -3.74 19.59
CA ASN A 305 -8.11 -2.76 19.39
C ASN A 305 -8.10 -1.69 20.50
N SER A 306 -9.26 -1.22 20.95
CA SER A 306 -9.35 -0.25 22.05
C SER A 306 -8.73 -0.79 23.34
N ILE A 307 -8.94 -2.07 23.65
CA ILE A 307 -8.36 -2.73 24.82
C ILE A 307 -6.85 -2.93 24.63
N LEU A 308 -6.39 -3.33 23.43
CA LEU A 308 -4.98 -3.58 23.19
C LEU A 308 -4.13 -2.29 23.24
N GLY A 309 -4.47 -1.29 22.42
CA GLY A 309 -3.66 -0.08 22.31
C GLY A 309 -4.36 1.10 21.64
N GLY A 310 -5.61 0.96 21.20
CA GLY A 310 -6.41 2.05 20.63
C GLY A 310 -6.99 3.01 21.67
N GLY A 311 -7.11 2.59 22.92
CA GLY A 311 -7.50 3.44 24.05
C GLY A 311 -6.31 4.30 24.50
N VAL A 312 -6.50 5.64 24.53
CA VAL A 312 -5.40 6.61 24.70
C VAL A 312 -4.52 6.32 25.93
N PHE A 313 -5.12 6.08 27.11
CA PHE A 313 -4.39 5.79 28.34
C PHE A 313 -4.79 4.45 28.98
N SER A 314 -5.89 3.86 28.56
CA SER A 314 -6.43 2.62 29.13
C SER A 314 -6.03 1.36 28.38
N GLY A 315 -5.39 1.49 27.22
CA GLY A 315 -4.93 0.35 26.43
C GLY A 315 -3.81 -0.42 27.12
N ARG A 316 -3.79 -1.76 27.00
CA ARG A 316 -2.81 -2.65 27.61
C ARG A 316 -1.38 -2.29 27.24
N LEU A 317 -1.13 -1.95 25.97
CA LEU A 317 0.20 -1.51 25.49
C LEU A 317 0.66 -0.24 26.22
N MET A 318 -0.24 0.74 26.40
CA MET A 318 0.07 1.98 27.10
C MET A 318 0.37 1.72 28.58
N GLN A 319 -0.45 0.92 29.25
CA GLN A 319 -0.27 0.58 30.65
C GLN A 319 1.04 -0.18 30.87
N ASN A 320 1.34 -1.17 30.02
CA ASN A 320 2.54 -1.98 30.13
C ASN A 320 3.81 -1.17 29.79
N LEU A 321 3.93 -0.69 28.54
CA LEU A 321 5.19 -0.12 28.06
C LEU A 321 5.49 1.28 28.64
N ARG A 322 4.45 2.08 28.92
CA ARG A 322 4.62 3.43 29.46
C ARG A 322 4.55 3.45 30.97
N GLU A 323 3.41 3.04 31.56
CA GLU A 323 3.15 3.24 33.00
C GLU A 323 3.99 2.28 33.86
N ASP A 324 4.02 0.99 33.50
CA ASP A 324 4.72 -0.03 34.30
C ASP A 324 6.22 -0.09 34.01
N LYS A 325 6.62 -0.01 32.74
CA LYS A 325 8.02 -0.22 32.31
C LYS A 325 8.78 1.07 32.02
N ALA A 326 8.10 2.18 31.77
CA ALA A 326 8.70 3.45 31.35
C ALA A 326 9.64 3.33 30.14
N PHE A 327 9.32 2.47 29.17
CA PHE A 327 10.11 2.27 27.96
C PHE A 327 9.84 3.33 26.90
N THR A 328 8.66 3.93 26.90
CA THR A 328 8.17 4.87 25.89
C THR A 328 7.29 5.97 26.49
N TYR A 329 7.08 7.05 25.75
CA TYR A 329 6.02 8.03 26.04
C TYR A 329 4.63 7.62 25.54
N GLY A 330 4.56 6.63 24.67
CA GLY A 330 3.29 6.13 24.15
C GLY A 330 3.42 4.88 23.30
N ALA A 331 2.58 3.91 23.57
CA ALA A 331 2.44 2.70 22.75
C ALA A 331 0.99 2.55 22.31
N ARG A 332 0.76 2.22 21.06
CA ARG A 332 -0.57 2.19 20.45
C ARG A 332 -0.73 0.98 19.52
N SER A 333 -1.99 0.65 19.23
CA SER A 333 -2.34 -0.28 18.15
C SER A 333 -3.46 0.26 17.29
N SER A 334 -3.53 -0.23 16.06
CA SER A 334 -4.59 0.04 15.11
C SER A 334 -4.99 -1.21 14.33
N LEU A 335 -6.28 -1.36 14.07
CA LEU A 335 -6.88 -2.29 13.13
C LEU A 335 -7.60 -1.46 12.07
N ARG A 336 -7.02 -1.33 10.89
CA ARG A 336 -7.53 -0.46 9.82
C ARG A 336 -8.29 -1.29 8.78
N THR A 337 -9.51 -0.83 8.48
CA THR A 337 -10.26 -1.34 7.34
C THR A 337 -9.79 -0.68 6.05
N ASP A 338 -9.74 -1.45 4.98
CA ASP A 338 -9.44 -0.95 3.64
C ASP A 338 -10.17 -1.79 2.59
N PRO A 339 -10.67 -1.20 1.47
CA PRO A 339 -11.36 -1.94 0.42
C PRO A 339 -10.52 -3.03 -0.24
N VAL A 340 -9.20 -2.87 -0.30
CA VAL A 340 -8.27 -3.81 -0.92
C VAL A 340 -7.66 -4.72 0.13
N VAL A 341 -6.96 -4.13 1.11
CA VAL A 341 -6.29 -4.88 2.18
C VAL A 341 -6.12 -4.01 3.43
N GLY A 342 -6.72 -4.44 4.54
CA GLY A 342 -6.56 -3.80 5.83
C GLY A 342 -5.22 -4.12 6.48
N GLN A 343 -4.98 -3.51 7.65
CA GLN A 343 -3.70 -3.64 8.36
C GLN A 343 -3.92 -3.69 9.87
N PHE A 344 -3.20 -4.59 10.54
CA PHE A 344 -2.91 -4.49 11.95
C PHE A 344 -1.53 -3.85 12.14
N SER A 345 -1.40 -2.94 13.10
CA SER A 345 -0.12 -2.38 13.54
C SER A 345 -0.17 -2.09 15.04
N ALA A 346 0.90 -2.46 15.76
CA ALA A 346 1.16 -2.06 17.14
C ALA A 346 2.54 -1.41 17.17
N TYR A 347 2.65 -0.16 17.67
CA TYR A 347 3.86 0.64 17.51
C TYR A 347 4.18 1.50 18.74
N ALA A 348 5.46 1.76 18.91
CA ALA A 348 6.00 2.74 19.85
C ALA A 348 7.42 3.17 19.45
N ASP A 349 7.79 4.38 19.91
CA ASP A 349 9.18 4.82 19.97
C ASP A 349 9.70 4.53 21.38
N VAL A 350 10.75 3.74 21.47
CA VAL A 350 11.33 3.30 22.75
C VAL A 350 12.80 3.70 22.84
N ARG A 351 13.36 3.81 24.05
CA ARG A 351 14.80 4.02 24.19
C ARG A 351 15.58 2.84 23.60
N THR A 352 16.72 3.14 22.96
CA THR A 352 17.54 2.14 22.24
C THR A 352 17.93 0.95 23.12
N GLU A 353 18.27 1.17 24.40
CA GLU A 353 18.70 0.10 25.31
C GLU A 353 17.62 -0.93 25.67
N VAL A 354 16.33 -0.58 25.53
CA VAL A 354 15.17 -1.43 25.86
C VAL A 354 14.42 -1.97 24.65
N THR A 355 14.99 -1.84 23.45
CA THR A 355 14.32 -2.23 22.20
C THR A 355 13.86 -3.70 22.19
N ASP A 356 14.74 -4.62 22.55
CA ASP A 356 14.43 -6.04 22.65
C ASP A 356 13.37 -6.33 23.70
N SER A 357 13.50 -5.72 24.86
CA SER A 357 12.52 -5.86 25.96
C SER A 357 11.15 -5.32 25.56
N ALA A 358 11.09 -4.22 24.79
CA ALA A 358 9.83 -3.67 24.29
C ALA A 358 9.17 -4.61 23.27
N VAL A 359 9.94 -5.28 22.40
CA VAL A 359 9.40 -6.31 21.49
C VAL A 359 8.78 -7.47 22.29
N VAL A 360 9.42 -7.93 23.38
CA VAL A 360 8.83 -8.95 24.28
C VAL A 360 7.50 -8.48 24.82
N GLU A 361 7.38 -7.24 25.28
CA GLU A 361 6.15 -6.72 25.87
C GLU A 361 5.03 -6.51 24.81
N PHE A 362 5.37 -6.11 23.59
CA PHE A 362 4.41 -6.11 22.48
C PHE A 362 3.85 -7.52 22.22
N LEU A 363 4.73 -8.49 22.08
CA LEU A 363 4.33 -9.88 21.85
C LEU A 363 3.54 -10.45 23.03
N TYR A 364 3.89 -10.09 24.27
CA TYR A 364 3.17 -10.48 25.47
C TYR A 364 1.72 -9.97 25.45
N GLU A 365 1.49 -8.68 25.18
CA GLU A 365 0.13 -8.13 25.17
C GLU A 365 -0.70 -8.62 23.98
N ILE A 366 -0.06 -8.84 22.82
CA ILE A 366 -0.69 -9.49 21.67
C ILE A 366 -1.10 -10.92 22.03
N ALA A 367 -0.23 -11.70 22.66
CA ALA A 367 -0.57 -13.05 23.11
C ALA A 367 -1.69 -13.02 24.17
N ARG A 368 -1.66 -12.06 25.09
CA ARG A 368 -2.64 -11.91 26.17
C ARG A 368 -4.04 -11.60 25.63
N ILE A 369 -4.21 -10.65 24.69
CA ILE A 369 -5.53 -10.33 24.10
C ILE A 369 -6.11 -11.52 23.31
N ARG A 370 -5.27 -12.36 22.74
CA ARG A 370 -5.67 -13.56 22.01
C ARG A 370 -6.05 -14.74 22.91
N ASN A 371 -5.35 -14.91 24.05
CA ASN A 371 -5.45 -16.12 24.87
C ASN A 371 -6.29 -15.92 26.14
N THR A 372 -6.54 -14.67 26.54
CA THR A 372 -7.26 -14.34 27.76
C THR A 372 -8.38 -13.35 27.46
N GLN A 373 -9.60 -13.70 27.82
CA GLN A 373 -10.74 -12.80 27.71
C GLN A 373 -10.49 -11.51 28.50
N PRO A 374 -10.87 -10.34 27.97
CA PRO A 374 -10.83 -9.10 28.71
C PRO A 374 -11.80 -9.15 29.90
N ASP A 375 -11.41 -8.49 30.96
CA ASP A 375 -12.28 -8.37 32.15
C ASP A 375 -13.42 -7.36 31.94
N SER A 376 -14.34 -7.32 32.90
CA SER A 376 -15.51 -6.45 32.81
C SER A 376 -15.15 -4.96 32.80
N THR A 377 -14.07 -4.56 33.44
CA THR A 377 -13.60 -3.16 33.51
C THR A 377 -13.00 -2.75 32.15
N GLU A 378 -12.17 -3.59 31.54
CA GLU A 378 -11.64 -3.38 30.22
C GLU A 378 -12.76 -3.26 29.16
N MET A 379 -13.73 -4.19 29.20
CA MET A 379 -14.92 -4.18 28.34
C MET A 379 -15.74 -2.92 28.49
N PHE A 380 -16.05 -2.55 29.75
CA PHE A 380 -16.83 -1.34 30.05
C PHE A 380 -16.09 -0.09 29.54
N THR A 381 -14.82 0.07 29.88
CA THR A 381 -14.00 1.25 29.52
C THR A 381 -13.89 1.40 28.01
N ALA A 382 -13.59 0.31 27.28
CA ALA A 382 -13.47 0.34 25.83
C ALA A 382 -14.80 0.71 25.16
N LYS A 383 -15.91 0.06 25.54
CA LYS A 383 -17.23 0.37 24.98
C LYS A 383 -17.70 1.79 25.31
N ALA A 384 -17.51 2.25 26.55
CA ALA A 384 -17.88 3.61 26.94
C ALA A 384 -17.07 4.66 26.17
N SER A 385 -15.78 4.46 26.02
CA SER A 385 -14.90 5.34 25.25
C SER A 385 -15.31 5.43 23.77
N LEU A 386 -15.56 4.29 23.13
CA LEU A 386 -15.98 4.20 21.73
C LEU A 386 -17.38 4.83 21.55
N ALA A 387 -18.32 4.53 22.42
CA ALA A 387 -19.66 5.10 22.37
C ALA A 387 -19.64 6.63 22.55
N GLY A 388 -18.88 7.11 23.54
CA GLY A 388 -18.72 8.54 23.79
C GLY A 388 -18.00 9.27 22.63
N GLY A 389 -17.00 8.63 22.03
CA GLY A 389 -16.33 9.13 20.83
C GLY A 389 -17.27 9.24 19.63
N PHE A 390 -18.06 8.20 19.39
CA PHE A 390 -19.07 8.19 18.34
C PHE A 390 -20.12 9.28 18.56
N ALA A 391 -20.70 9.38 19.76
CA ALA A 391 -21.71 10.40 20.07
C ALA A 391 -21.18 11.82 19.86
N ARG A 392 -19.96 12.13 20.33
CA ARG A 392 -19.32 13.44 20.09
C ARG A 392 -19.07 13.71 18.60
N SER A 393 -18.75 12.67 17.83
CA SER A 393 -18.51 12.84 16.38
C SER A 393 -19.76 13.31 15.62
N LEU A 394 -20.96 13.00 16.11
CA LEU A 394 -22.24 13.38 15.49
C LEU A 394 -22.55 14.88 15.61
N GLU A 395 -21.84 15.62 16.47
CA GLU A 395 -21.95 17.08 16.55
C GLU A 395 -21.43 17.76 15.27
N SER A 396 -20.60 17.07 14.50
CA SER A 396 -20.05 17.58 13.25
C SER A 396 -20.92 17.15 12.05
N PRO A 397 -21.45 18.10 11.27
CA PRO A 397 -22.15 17.79 10.01
C PRO A 397 -21.27 17.00 9.02
N GLY A 398 -19.96 17.19 9.09
CA GLY A 398 -18.98 16.43 8.30
C GLY A 398 -18.98 14.93 8.62
N THR A 399 -19.32 14.53 9.84
CA THR A 399 -19.48 13.12 10.21
C THR A 399 -20.70 12.51 9.53
N VAL A 400 -21.82 13.23 9.46
CA VAL A 400 -23.04 12.79 8.76
C VAL A 400 -22.74 12.58 7.28
N ALA A 401 -22.06 13.54 6.65
CA ALA A 401 -21.67 13.44 5.24
C ALA A 401 -20.73 12.26 4.99
N ARG A 402 -19.75 12.02 5.87
CA ARG A 402 -18.85 10.87 5.78
C ARG A 402 -19.60 9.56 5.93
N PHE A 403 -20.60 9.48 6.79
CA PHE A 403 -21.43 8.29 6.93
C PHE A 403 -22.24 8.03 5.67
N ALA A 404 -22.87 9.06 5.08
CA ALA A 404 -23.57 8.96 3.81
C ALA A 404 -22.63 8.52 2.68
N LEU A 405 -21.46 9.15 2.56
CA LEU A 405 -20.43 8.76 1.61
C LEU A 405 -20.02 7.29 1.75
N ASN A 406 -19.71 6.84 2.98
CA ASN A 406 -19.29 5.47 3.21
C ASN A 406 -20.42 4.47 2.95
N THR A 407 -21.67 4.80 3.29
CA THR A 407 -22.84 3.98 2.99
C THR A 407 -22.99 3.81 1.48
N SER A 408 -22.86 4.90 0.71
CA SER A 408 -22.98 4.87 -0.74
C SER A 408 -21.81 4.11 -1.40
N ARG A 409 -20.56 4.49 -1.13
CA ARG A 409 -19.39 3.94 -1.83
C ARG A 409 -19.05 2.50 -1.45
N TYR A 410 -19.35 2.06 -0.22
CA TYR A 410 -19.07 0.72 0.26
C TYR A 410 -20.33 -0.17 0.28
N HIS A 411 -21.46 0.33 -0.21
CA HIS A 411 -22.72 -0.38 -0.26
C HIS A 411 -23.14 -0.94 1.11
N LEU A 412 -22.94 -0.13 2.18
CA LEU A 412 -23.32 -0.51 3.53
C LEU A 412 -24.84 -0.51 3.68
N PRO A 413 -25.41 -1.28 4.64
CA PRO A 413 -26.83 -1.16 5.00
C PRO A 413 -27.17 0.29 5.37
N GLU A 414 -28.37 0.77 5.02
CA GLU A 414 -28.81 2.13 5.31
C GLU A 414 -28.79 2.48 6.81
N ASP A 415 -29.03 1.48 7.66
CA ASP A 415 -29.02 1.60 9.12
C ASP A 415 -27.65 1.31 9.76
N TYR A 416 -26.58 1.15 8.97
CA TYR A 416 -25.27 0.73 9.45
C TYR A 416 -24.74 1.62 10.58
N TYR A 417 -24.84 2.93 10.47
CA TYR A 417 -24.40 3.86 11.51
C TYR A 417 -25.45 4.06 12.61
N GLN A 418 -26.73 3.90 12.30
CA GLN A 418 -27.82 3.98 13.28
C GLN A 418 -27.75 2.82 14.29
N THR A 419 -27.38 1.64 13.82
CA THR A 419 -27.25 0.43 14.64
C THR A 419 -25.86 0.29 15.30
N TYR A 420 -24.94 1.23 15.09
CA TYR A 420 -23.57 1.13 15.57
C TYR A 420 -23.47 0.93 17.08
N LEU A 421 -24.17 1.74 17.90
CA LEU A 421 -24.12 1.62 19.37
C LEU A 421 -24.72 0.31 19.87
N SER A 422 -25.80 -0.18 19.27
CA SER A 422 -26.37 -1.47 19.64
C SER A 422 -25.44 -2.63 19.30
N ARG A 423 -24.77 -2.60 18.11
CA ARG A 423 -23.75 -3.57 17.74
C ARG A 423 -22.53 -3.52 18.67
N LEU A 424 -22.10 -2.31 19.06
CA LEU A 424 -21.00 -2.13 19.99
C LEU A 424 -21.34 -2.69 21.39
N GLN A 425 -22.54 -2.45 21.87
CA GLN A 425 -23.00 -2.97 23.17
C GLN A 425 -23.15 -4.49 23.18
N ALA A 426 -23.57 -5.08 22.08
CA ALA A 426 -23.73 -6.53 21.93
C ALA A 426 -22.40 -7.31 21.95
N VAL A 427 -21.24 -6.66 21.70
CA VAL A 427 -19.92 -7.31 21.71
C VAL A 427 -19.65 -7.96 23.06
N THR A 428 -19.33 -9.25 23.08
CA THR A 428 -18.97 -10.00 24.30
C THR A 428 -17.44 -10.10 24.45
N ALA A 429 -16.98 -10.58 25.62
CA ALA A 429 -15.56 -10.84 25.84
C ALA A 429 -15.06 -12.00 24.95
N GLU A 430 -15.92 -12.97 24.66
CA GLU A 430 -15.69 -14.06 23.72
C GLU A 430 -15.49 -13.55 22.30
N ASP A 431 -16.31 -12.57 21.84
CA ASP A 431 -16.16 -11.95 20.52
C ASP A 431 -14.83 -11.23 20.40
N VAL A 432 -14.42 -10.48 21.43
CA VAL A 432 -13.12 -9.79 21.47
C VAL A 432 -11.97 -10.79 21.34
N GLN A 433 -12.02 -11.88 22.10
CA GLN A 433 -10.99 -12.92 22.04
C GLN A 433 -10.95 -13.62 20.68
N ARG A 434 -12.10 -14.00 20.14
CA ARG A 434 -12.22 -14.63 18.82
C ARG A 434 -11.63 -13.73 17.73
N VAL A 435 -12.05 -12.47 17.69
CA VAL A 435 -11.56 -11.50 16.70
C VAL A 435 -10.07 -11.22 16.88
N ALA A 436 -9.57 -11.15 18.10
CA ALA A 436 -8.15 -11.04 18.35
C ALA A 436 -7.38 -12.25 17.80
N GLN A 437 -7.92 -13.47 17.92
CA GLN A 437 -7.32 -14.69 17.37
C GLN A 437 -7.32 -14.71 15.83
N GLU A 438 -8.35 -14.18 15.21
CA GLU A 438 -8.52 -14.16 13.75
C GLU A 438 -7.70 -13.02 13.09
N MET A 439 -7.74 -11.81 13.66
CA MET A 439 -7.24 -10.59 13.02
C MET A 439 -5.92 -10.08 13.58
N ILE A 440 -5.54 -10.41 14.81
CA ILE A 440 -4.28 -10.00 15.44
C ILE A 440 -3.37 -11.20 15.52
N ARG A 441 -2.49 -11.36 14.54
CA ARG A 441 -1.61 -12.54 14.46
C ARG A 441 -0.46 -12.43 15.44
N PHE A 442 0.01 -13.60 15.92
CA PHE A 442 1.16 -13.71 16.82
C PHE A 442 2.35 -14.41 16.16
N ASN A 443 2.11 -15.55 15.50
CA ASN A 443 3.17 -16.36 14.93
C ASN A 443 3.54 -16.01 13.48
N ASN A 444 2.71 -15.22 12.79
CA ASN A 444 2.89 -14.83 11.40
C ASN A 444 2.77 -13.30 11.34
N VAL A 445 3.84 -12.62 11.72
CA VAL A 445 3.86 -11.17 11.94
C VAL A 445 5.22 -10.60 11.56
N ASN A 446 5.22 -9.39 11.02
CA ASN A 446 6.41 -8.61 10.75
C ASN A 446 6.75 -7.77 11.99
N ILE A 447 7.99 -7.82 12.41
CA ILE A 447 8.57 -6.96 13.46
C ILE A 447 9.52 -6.00 12.75
N CYS A 448 9.02 -4.80 12.42
CA CYS A 448 9.80 -3.77 11.77
C CYS A 448 10.43 -2.87 12.83
N VAL A 449 11.75 -2.72 12.79
CA VAL A 449 12.50 -1.90 13.74
C VAL A 449 13.41 -0.93 12.99
N VAL A 450 13.30 0.35 13.34
CA VAL A 450 14.22 1.39 12.88
C VAL A 450 14.99 1.88 14.09
N GLY A 451 16.34 1.83 14.06
CA GLY A 451 17.12 2.20 15.24
C GLY A 451 18.62 2.04 15.05
N ALA A 452 19.36 2.20 16.14
CA ALA A 452 20.82 2.09 16.11
C ALA A 452 21.29 0.67 15.74
N PRO A 453 22.34 0.50 14.91
CA PRO A 453 22.80 -0.80 14.42
C PRO A 453 23.07 -1.84 15.51
N GLU A 454 23.53 -1.39 16.69
CA GLU A 454 23.87 -2.28 17.81
C GLU A 454 22.68 -3.07 18.39
N VAL A 455 21.42 -2.63 18.14
CA VAL A 455 20.24 -3.36 18.64
C VAL A 455 19.91 -4.57 17.78
N MET A 456 20.34 -4.61 16.52
CA MET A 456 19.98 -5.65 15.56
C MET A 456 20.30 -7.05 16.10
N LYS A 457 21.48 -7.25 16.67
CA LYS A 457 21.89 -8.55 17.24
C LYS A 457 20.95 -9.06 18.33
N LYS A 458 20.37 -8.17 19.14
CA LYS A 458 19.43 -8.53 20.20
C LYS A 458 18.05 -8.94 19.64
N LEU A 459 17.76 -8.56 18.40
CA LEU A 459 16.50 -8.87 17.73
C LEU A 459 16.51 -10.24 17.03
N GLU A 460 17.66 -10.87 16.82
CA GLU A 460 17.81 -12.17 16.15
C GLU A 460 16.96 -13.27 16.82
N VAL A 461 16.75 -13.20 18.13
CA VAL A 461 15.96 -14.19 18.88
C VAL A 461 14.48 -14.20 18.50
N PHE A 462 13.98 -13.17 17.86
CA PHE A 462 12.59 -13.05 17.43
C PHE A 462 12.38 -13.49 15.98
N ASP A 463 13.44 -13.60 15.18
CA ASP A 463 13.34 -14.03 13.79
C ASP A 463 13.27 -15.55 13.69
N ASN A 464 12.18 -16.06 13.08
CA ASN A 464 12.00 -17.49 12.86
C ASN A 464 12.68 -17.99 11.58
N ARG A 465 13.26 -17.09 10.81
CA ARG A 465 14.07 -17.37 9.62
C ARG A 465 15.55 -17.48 10.01
N GLN A 466 16.42 -17.59 9.03
CA GLN A 466 17.86 -17.67 9.27
C GLN A 466 18.57 -16.31 9.14
N GLY A 467 17.94 -15.22 9.59
CA GLY A 467 18.56 -13.90 9.62
C GLY A 467 17.60 -12.73 9.40
N ILE A 468 17.97 -11.60 9.99
CA ILE A 468 17.21 -10.34 9.90
C ILE A 468 17.41 -9.74 8.51
N ASP A 469 16.32 -9.33 7.86
CA ASP A 469 16.38 -8.52 6.65
C ASP A 469 16.70 -7.07 7.00
N VAL A 470 17.73 -6.53 6.36
CA VAL A 470 18.13 -5.12 6.51
C VAL A 470 17.60 -4.29 5.35
N TYR A 471 17.15 -3.09 5.64
CA TYR A 471 16.55 -2.17 4.67
C TYR A 471 17.21 -0.79 4.75
N ASP A 472 17.19 -0.07 3.62
CA ASP A 472 17.55 1.35 3.61
C ASP A 472 16.36 2.26 4.04
N ALA A 473 16.58 3.55 4.04
CA ALA A 473 15.57 4.54 4.43
C ALA A 473 14.33 4.58 3.51
N PHE A 474 14.43 4.01 2.32
CA PHE A 474 13.36 3.91 1.33
C PHE A 474 12.64 2.55 1.34
N GLY A 475 12.92 1.70 2.33
CA GLY A 475 12.33 0.35 2.39
C GLY A 475 12.89 -0.61 1.35
N ARG A 476 14.01 -0.30 0.70
CA ARG A 476 14.70 -1.22 -0.21
C ARG A 476 15.52 -2.21 0.59
N ARG A 477 15.28 -3.50 0.37
CA ARG A 477 16.01 -4.56 1.07
C ARG A 477 17.50 -4.51 0.72
N GLN A 478 18.34 -4.39 1.73
CA GLN A 478 19.79 -4.45 1.61
C GLN A 478 20.21 -5.91 1.72
N ILE A 479 20.68 -6.47 0.62
CA ILE A 479 21.17 -7.85 0.61
C ILE A 479 22.66 -7.81 0.95
N PRO A 480 23.12 -8.38 2.08
CA PRO A 480 24.53 -8.44 2.42
C PRO A 480 25.29 -9.17 1.31
N ARG A 481 26.27 -8.49 0.72
CA ARG A 481 27.20 -9.08 -0.24
C ARG A 481 28.54 -9.27 0.43
N GLU A 482 29.02 -10.49 0.36
CA GLU A 482 30.40 -10.82 0.73
C GLU A 482 31.31 -10.56 -0.47
N ASP A 483 32.56 -10.23 -0.20
CA ASP A 483 33.55 -10.12 -1.27
C ASP A 483 33.69 -11.48 -1.98
N ALA A 484 33.84 -11.43 -3.28
CA ALA A 484 34.12 -12.63 -4.05
C ALA A 484 35.48 -13.25 -3.64
N PRO A 485 35.64 -14.57 -3.70
CA PRO A 485 36.91 -15.20 -3.43
C PRO A 485 38.06 -14.56 -4.23
N GLU A 486 39.19 -14.33 -3.58
CA GLU A 486 40.36 -13.70 -4.21
C GLU A 486 40.81 -14.49 -5.45
N GLY A 487 41.01 -13.79 -6.56
CA GLY A 487 41.41 -14.37 -7.85
C GLY A 487 40.29 -14.98 -8.67
N LEU A 488 39.03 -15.00 -8.21
CA LEU A 488 37.90 -15.44 -9.02
C LEU A 488 37.63 -14.43 -10.15
N THR A 489 37.55 -14.92 -11.39
CA THR A 489 37.25 -14.09 -12.55
C THR A 489 35.85 -14.37 -13.11
N VAL A 490 35.29 -13.41 -13.86
CA VAL A 490 34.02 -13.61 -14.59
C VAL A 490 34.09 -14.83 -15.51
N ASN A 491 35.24 -15.03 -16.17
CA ASN A 491 35.44 -16.19 -17.03
C ASN A 491 35.40 -17.52 -16.27
N ASP A 492 35.85 -17.57 -15.02
CA ASP A 492 35.76 -18.78 -14.19
C ASP A 492 34.32 -19.09 -13.84
N VAL A 493 33.53 -18.06 -13.47
CA VAL A 493 32.10 -18.21 -13.18
C VAL A 493 31.34 -18.71 -14.42
N LEU A 494 31.53 -18.05 -15.57
CA LEU A 494 30.89 -18.45 -16.83
C LEU A 494 31.33 -19.84 -17.29
N LYS A 495 32.60 -20.20 -17.14
CA LYS A 495 33.09 -21.53 -17.46
C LYS A 495 32.40 -22.59 -16.63
N ARG A 496 32.29 -22.38 -15.31
CA ARG A 496 31.58 -23.29 -14.39
C ARG A 496 30.12 -23.43 -14.79
N HIS A 497 29.45 -22.31 -15.11
CA HIS A 497 28.06 -22.33 -15.57
C HIS A 497 27.89 -23.17 -16.85
N PHE A 498 28.72 -22.94 -17.87
CA PHE A 498 28.60 -23.69 -19.11
C PHE A 498 28.95 -25.16 -18.97
N GLU A 499 29.87 -25.51 -18.08
CA GLU A 499 30.15 -26.91 -17.73
C GLU A 499 28.94 -27.56 -17.04
N ALA A 500 28.29 -26.83 -16.13
CA ALA A 500 27.11 -27.30 -15.40
C ALA A 500 25.90 -27.60 -16.29
N ILE A 501 25.71 -26.83 -17.36
CA ILE A 501 24.60 -27.02 -18.33
C ILE A 501 24.93 -27.98 -19.48
N GLY A 502 26.10 -28.63 -19.49
CA GLY A 502 26.46 -29.65 -20.49
C GLY A 502 27.58 -29.28 -21.44
N GLY A 503 28.20 -28.12 -21.24
CA GLY A 503 29.42 -27.69 -21.92
C GLY A 503 29.23 -26.91 -23.22
N LYS A 504 29.98 -25.82 -23.36
CA LYS A 504 29.95 -24.92 -24.53
C LYS A 504 30.06 -25.63 -25.86
N LYS A 505 30.96 -26.64 -25.99
CA LYS A 505 31.14 -27.40 -27.22
C LYS A 505 29.92 -28.22 -27.65
N ALA A 506 29.13 -28.67 -26.67
CA ALA A 506 27.92 -29.42 -26.93
C ALA A 506 26.78 -28.47 -27.33
N TRP A 507 26.62 -27.36 -26.63
CA TRP A 507 25.67 -26.29 -26.97
C TRP A 507 25.97 -25.66 -28.36
N GLY A 508 27.22 -25.45 -28.69
CA GLY A 508 27.65 -24.92 -30.04
C GLY A 508 27.30 -25.84 -31.21
N LYS A 509 26.82 -27.08 -30.98
CA LYS A 509 26.33 -28.02 -32.01
C LYS A 509 24.79 -28.05 -32.08
N VAL A 510 24.11 -27.29 -31.27
CA VAL A 510 22.66 -27.15 -31.32
C VAL A 510 22.30 -26.13 -32.39
N LYS A 511 21.62 -26.57 -33.42
CA LYS A 511 21.14 -25.72 -34.54
C LYS A 511 19.68 -25.31 -34.36
N THR A 512 18.88 -26.25 -33.82
CA THR A 512 17.47 -26.02 -33.57
C THR A 512 17.09 -26.58 -32.20
N MET A 513 16.08 -25.96 -31.55
CA MET A 513 15.53 -26.40 -30.28
C MET A 513 14.02 -26.20 -30.32
N VAL A 514 13.30 -27.22 -29.82
CA VAL A 514 11.86 -27.12 -29.55
C VAL A 514 11.63 -27.42 -28.07
N ALA A 515 11.03 -26.46 -27.37
CA ALA A 515 10.62 -26.62 -25.97
C ALA A 515 9.09 -26.57 -25.88
N GLU A 516 8.54 -27.47 -25.08
CA GLU A 516 7.08 -27.60 -24.88
C GLU A 516 6.79 -27.71 -23.39
N GLY A 517 5.67 -27.11 -22.95
CA GLY A 517 5.28 -27.11 -21.56
C GLY A 517 4.00 -26.38 -21.28
N SER A 518 3.88 -25.85 -20.06
CA SER A 518 2.77 -25.01 -19.62
C SER A 518 3.25 -23.69 -19.06
N ALA A 519 2.46 -22.64 -19.23
CA ALA A 519 2.66 -21.33 -18.64
C ALA A 519 1.41 -20.91 -17.87
N GLU A 520 1.58 -20.60 -16.60
CA GLU A 520 0.54 -20.11 -15.72
C GLU A 520 0.70 -18.61 -15.57
N PHE A 521 -0.36 -17.85 -15.88
CA PHE A 521 -0.43 -16.40 -15.83
C PHE A 521 -1.30 -15.97 -14.65
N GLY A 522 -0.76 -15.21 -13.70
CA GLY A 522 -1.50 -14.57 -12.62
C GLY A 522 -2.52 -15.48 -11.94
N VAL A 523 -3.79 -15.20 -12.12
CA VAL A 523 -4.89 -15.84 -11.38
C VAL A 523 -5.45 -17.06 -12.13
N GLY A 524 -4.62 -18.07 -12.36
CA GLY A 524 -5.09 -19.38 -12.77
C GLY A 524 -5.37 -19.55 -14.27
N LEU A 525 -4.92 -18.65 -15.14
CA LEU A 525 -4.89 -18.88 -16.57
C LEU A 525 -3.69 -19.78 -16.90
N ASN A 526 -3.95 -21.04 -17.23
CA ASN A 526 -2.93 -22.01 -17.61
C ASN A 526 -3.03 -22.30 -19.11
N LEU A 527 -1.98 -21.92 -19.85
CA LEU A 527 -1.84 -22.18 -21.27
C LEU A 527 -0.72 -23.18 -21.51
N GLN A 528 -0.83 -23.96 -22.57
CA GLN A 528 0.32 -24.71 -23.08
C GLN A 528 1.19 -23.77 -23.90
N PHE A 529 2.49 -24.02 -23.93
CA PHE A 529 3.39 -23.28 -24.83
C PHE A 529 4.20 -24.24 -25.69
N ARG A 530 4.55 -23.75 -26.85
CA ARG A 530 5.57 -24.33 -27.74
C ARG A 530 6.50 -23.24 -28.19
N GLU A 531 7.80 -23.43 -27.96
CA GLU A 531 8.85 -22.54 -28.42
C GLU A 531 9.74 -23.27 -29.41
N SER A 532 9.79 -22.78 -30.64
CA SER A 532 10.63 -23.31 -31.74
C SER A 532 11.73 -22.30 -32.04
N THR A 533 12.98 -22.68 -31.83
CA THR A 533 14.13 -21.78 -31.98
C THR A 533 15.14 -22.33 -32.98
N ARG A 534 15.57 -21.47 -33.91
CA ARG A 534 16.70 -21.69 -34.81
C ARG A 534 17.86 -20.82 -34.35
N LEU A 535 19.05 -21.45 -34.16
CA LEU A 535 20.24 -20.80 -33.56
C LEU A 535 21.36 -20.57 -34.56
N GLU A 536 21.17 -20.94 -35.83
CA GLU A 536 22.20 -20.83 -36.86
C GLU A 536 22.43 -19.35 -37.25
N LYS A 537 23.69 -18.89 -37.16
CA LYS A 537 24.05 -17.50 -37.42
C LYS A 537 23.70 -17.11 -38.88
N GLY A 538 23.05 -15.98 -39.07
CA GLY A 538 22.54 -15.49 -40.37
C GLY A 538 21.16 -16.05 -40.72
N ASN A 539 20.58 -16.91 -39.85
CA ASN A 539 19.22 -17.44 -39.99
C ASN A 539 18.57 -17.74 -38.64
N ARG A 540 18.87 -16.91 -37.62
CA ARG A 540 18.27 -17.07 -36.28
C ARG A 540 16.81 -16.69 -36.33
N ALA A 541 15.97 -17.52 -35.74
CA ALA A 541 14.54 -17.26 -35.62
C ALA A 541 13.97 -17.98 -34.40
N LYS A 542 12.95 -17.38 -33.77
CA LYS A 542 12.21 -17.95 -32.63
C LYS A 542 10.74 -17.70 -32.82
N ARG A 543 9.95 -18.77 -32.69
CA ARG A 543 8.50 -18.68 -32.63
C ARG A 543 8.05 -19.23 -31.29
N THR A 544 7.36 -18.42 -30.50
CA THR A 544 6.72 -18.82 -29.24
C THR A 544 5.21 -18.78 -29.44
N GLU A 545 4.56 -19.89 -29.20
CA GLU A 545 3.10 -20.05 -29.28
C GLU A 545 2.55 -20.35 -27.90
N MET A 546 1.55 -19.58 -27.46
CA MET A 546 0.70 -19.91 -26.31
C MET A 546 -0.59 -20.53 -26.84
N LEU A 547 -0.90 -21.72 -26.34
CA LEU A 547 -1.95 -22.58 -26.88
C LEU A 547 -3.08 -22.79 -25.86
N MET A 548 -4.30 -22.59 -26.30
CA MET A 548 -5.51 -23.00 -25.57
C MET A 548 -6.21 -24.09 -26.38
N SER A 549 -6.42 -25.26 -25.80
CA SER A 549 -7.02 -26.42 -26.51
C SER A 549 -6.32 -26.73 -27.84
N ASN A 550 -4.98 -26.66 -27.86
CA ASN A 550 -4.13 -26.86 -29.06
C ASN A 550 -4.29 -25.80 -30.20
N GLN A 551 -4.96 -24.68 -29.93
CA GLN A 551 -5.03 -23.55 -30.86
C GLN A 551 -4.17 -22.40 -30.34
N PRO A 552 -3.35 -21.75 -31.19
CA PRO A 552 -2.56 -20.61 -30.77
C PRO A 552 -3.48 -19.42 -30.47
N VAL A 553 -3.38 -18.88 -29.24
CA VAL A 553 -4.08 -17.66 -28.80
C VAL A 553 -3.14 -16.47 -28.74
N MET A 554 -1.85 -16.73 -28.68
CA MET A 554 -0.79 -15.73 -28.78
C MET A 554 0.39 -16.35 -29.54
N VAL A 555 0.95 -15.60 -30.46
CA VAL A 555 2.14 -16.00 -31.22
C VAL A 555 3.14 -14.84 -31.20
N GLN A 556 4.34 -15.10 -30.73
CA GLN A 556 5.47 -14.19 -30.85
C GLN A 556 6.45 -14.76 -31.88
N LEU A 557 6.78 -13.98 -32.90
CA LEU A 557 7.73 -14.33 -33.92
C LEU A 557 8.90 -13.35 -33.93
N VAL A 558 10.12 -13.85 -33.84
CA VAL A 558 11.35 -13.05 -33.87
C VAL A 558 12.29 -13.66 -34.93
N THR A 559 12.74 -12.84 -35.84
CA THR A 559 13.77 -13.17 -36.85
C THR A 559 14.92 -12.18 -36.74
N GLU A 560 16.04 -12.38 -37.45
CA GLU A 560 17.16 -11.44 -37.42
C GLU A 560 16.80 -10.03 -37.94
N THR A 561 15.71 -9.87 -38.66
CA THR A 561 15.33 -8.62 -39.32
C THR A 561 14.01 -8.03 -38.87
N ALA A 562 13.16 -8.81 -38.22
CA ALA A 562 11.83 -8.37 -37.78
C ALA A 562 11.33 -9.19 -36.60
N GLY A 563 10.50 -8.55 -35.77
CA GLY A 563 9.77 -9.19 -34.68
C GLY A 563 8.28 -8.78 -34.71
N SER A 564 7.41 -9.68 -34.29
CA SER A 564 5.99 -9.38 -34.14
C SER A 564 5.37 -10.19 -33.02
N GLN A 565 4.30 -9.67 -32.44
CA GLN A 565 3.46 -10.35 -31.47
C GLN A 565 2.01 -10.28 -31.94
N SER A 566 1.39 -11.44 -32.07
CA SER A 566 -0.04 -11.56 -32.41
C SER A 566 -0.82 -12.10 -31.24
N ALA A 567 -1.90 -11.42 -30.83
CA ALA A 567 -2.82 -11.87 -29.79
C ALA A 567 -4.23 -11.44 -30.13
N MET A 568 -5.23 -12.32 -29.92
CA MET A 568 -6.66 -12.05 -30.17
C MET A 568 -6.99 -11.50 -31.57
N GLY A 569 -6.16 -11.82 -32.59
CA GLY A 569 -6.36 -11.39 -33.98
C GLY A 569 -5.73 -10.04 -34.33
N GLU A 570 -5.05 -9.39 -33.39
CA GLU A 570 -4.24 -8.20 -33.66
C GLU A 570 -2.76 -8.58 -33.68
N THR A 571 -2.01 -7.99 -34.61
CA THR A 571 -0.57 -8.21 -34.76
C THR A 571 0.14 -6.88 -34.64
N ASN A 572 1.05 -6.78 -33.67
CA ASN A 572 1.89 -5.62 -33.43
C ASN A 572 3.34 -5.97 -33.82
N ALA A 573 3.98 -5.07 -34.52
CA ALA A 573 5.42 -5.18 -34.82
C ALA A 573 6.23 -4.73 -33.61
N MET A 574 7.35 -5.41 -33.37
CA MET A 574 8.33 -5.00 -32.35
C MET A 574 9.13 -3.81 -32.87
N ASP A 575 9.48 -2.90 -31.98
CA ASP A 575 10.45 -1.86 -32.28
C ASP A 575 11.89 -2.41 -32.33
N ALA A 576 12.85 -1.56 -32.68
CA ALA A 576 14.23 -1.99 -32.88
C ALA A 576 14.91 -2.45 -31.57
N ASP A 577 14.56 -1.83 -30.44
CA ASP A 577 15.16 -2.12 -29.13
C ASP A 577 14.58 -3.43 -28.56
N GLU A 578 13.27 -3.61 -28.68
CA GLU A 578 12.58 -4.84 -28.32
C GLU A 578 13.08 -6.03 -29.15
N LEU A 579 13.21 -5.84 -30.46
CA LEU A 579 13.76 -6.86 -31.36
C LEU A 579 15.20 -7.24 -30.96
N ALA A 580 16.06 -6.26 -30.66
CA ALA A 580 17.44 -6.50 -30.27
C ALA A 580 17.51 -7.31 -28.95
N LEU A 581 16.65 -7.00 -27.99
CA LEU A 581 16.55 -7.72 -26.71
C LEU A 581 16.14 -9.18 -26.94
N GLN A 582 15.09 -9.42 -27.72
CA GLN A 582 14.59 -10.76 -28.02
C GLN A 582 15.63 -11.60 -28.79
N LEU A 583 16.36 -11.01 -29.74
CA LEU A 583 17.46 -11.67 -30.47
C LEU A 583 18.62 -12.04 -29.54
N ALA A 584 18.94 -11.18 -28.60
CA ALA A 584 19.99 -11.44 -27.62
C ALA A 584 19.64 -12.65 -26.74
N ASP A 585 18.38 -12.77 -26.32
CA ASP A 585 17.90 -13.84 -25.43
C ASP A 585 17.68 -15.19 -26.12
N MET A 586 17.76 -15.27 -27.45
CA MET A 586 17.61 -16.55 -28.15
C MET A 586 18.76 -17.55 -27.87
N SER A 587 19.96 -17.06 -27.58
CA SER A 587 21.11 -17.94 -27.44
C SER A 587 21.28 -18.46 -26.01
N PRO A 588 21.20 -19.78 -25.78
CA PRO A 588 21.49 -20.36 -24.46
C PRO A 588 22.93 -20.11 -23.99
N VAL A 589 23.80 -19.67 -24.90
CA VAL A 589 25.21 -19.36 -24.61
C VAL A 589 25.53 -17.86 -24.77
N ARG A 590 24.52 -16.99 -24.72
CA ARG A 590 24.65 -15.53 -24.87
C ARG A 590 25.76 -14.97 -23.98
N LEU A 591 25.75 -15.30 -22.72
CA LEU A 591 26.67 -14.73 -21.74
C LEU A 591 28.14 -14.93 -22.07
N TRP A 592 28.48 -15.94 -22.87
CA TRP A 592 29.85 -16.17 -23.31
C TRP A 592 30.35 -15.16 -24.36
N GLY A 593 29.48 -14.46 -25.06
CA GLY A 593 29.80 -13.55 -26.16
C GLY A 593 29.72 -12.09 -25.80
N LEU A 594 29.16 -11.72 -24.65
CA LEU A 594 28.81 -10.33 -24.30
C LEU A 594 30.02 -9.37 -24.37
N GLU A 595 31.21 -9.78 -23.93
CA GLU A 595 32.42 -8.94 -24.03
C GLU A 595 32.77 -8.58 -25.49
N LYS A 596 32.49 -9.51 -26.45
CA LYS A 596 32.69 -9.26 -27.88
C LYS A 596 31.62 -8.34 -28.46
N GLU A 597 30.50 -8.22 -27.78
CA GLU A 597 29.39 -7.32 -28.12
C GLU A 597 29.53 -5.94 -27.44
N GLY A 598 30.66 -5.70 -26.77
CA GLY A 598 30.99 -4.41 -26.17
C GLY A 598 30.53 -4.26 -24.71
N TYR A 599 30.09 -5.35 -24.06
CA TYR A 599 29.81 -5.31 -22.62
C TYR A 599 31.11 -5.36 -21.83
N SER A 600 31.21 -4.50 -20.81
CA SER A 600 32.14 -4.68 -19.70
C SER A 600 31.53 -5.63 -18.67
N SER A 601 32.37 -6.40 -17.99
CA SER A 601 31.89 -7.36 -16.97
C SER A 601 32.66 -7.22 -15.67
N ARG A 602 31.98 -7.44 -14.54
CA ARG A 602 32.60 -7.49 -13.20
C ARG A 602 31.84 -8.43 -12.28
N ILE A 603 32.54 -8.98 -11.30
CA ILE A 603 31.91 -9.69 -10.17
C ILE A 603 31.54 -8.65 -9.14
N LEU A 604 30.28 -8.68 -8.68
CA LEU A 604 29.78 -7.77 -7.66
C LEU A 604 30.04 -8.30 -6.23
N GLY A 605 30.21 -9.63 -6.07
CA GLY A 605 30.36 -10.31 -4.82
C GLY A 605 29.59 -11.62 -4.77
N VAL A 606 29.38 -12.12 -3.54
CA VAL A 606 28.57 -13.32 -3.26
C VAL A 606 27.41 -12.90 -2.35
N GLU A 607 26.19 -13.25 -2.72
CA GLU A 607 25.02 -13.02 -1.87
C GLU A 607 24.14 -14.28 -1.84
N ALA A 608 23.38 -14.46 -0.76
CA ALA A 608 22.47 -15.58 -0.63
C ALA A 608 21.14 -15.31 -1.35
N LEU A 609 20.78 -16.14 -2.32
CA LEU A 609 19.47 -16.15 -2.97
C LEU A 609 18.65 -17.32 -2.42
N ASP A 610 17.63 -17.05 -1.59
CA ASP A 610 16.85 -18.06 -0.87
C ASP A 610 17.73 -19.06 -0.08
N GLY A 611 18.80 -18.55 0.56
CA GLY A 611 19.75 -19.35 1.33
C GLY A 611 20.83 -20.05 0.49
N ILE A 612 20.79 -19.94 -0.84
CA ILE A 612 21.81 -20.50 -1.74
C ILE A 612 22.86 -19.43 -2.02
N PRO A 613 24.16 -19.64 -1.69
CA PRO A 613 25.20 -18.68 -2.01
C PRO A 613 25.39 -18.56 -3.52
N CYS A 614 25.23 -17.35 -4.05
CA CYS A 614 25.32 -17.04 -5.46
C CYS A 614 26.42 -16.01 -5.74
N THR A 615 27.28 -16.30 -6.69
CA THR A 615 28.20 -15.31 -7.25
C THR A 615 27.48 -14.43 -8.24
N LEU A 616 27.53 -13.10 -8.01
CA LEU A 616 26.89 -12.12 -8.86
C LEU A 616 27.85 -11.59 -9.92
N VAL A 617 27.41 -11.65 -11.16
CA VAL A 617 28.13 -11.08 -12.30
C VAL A 617 27.26 -10.01 -12.96
N GLU A 618 27.83 -8.84 -13.10
CA GLU A 618 27.20 -7.71 -13.80
C GLU A 618 27.87 -7.53 -15.18
N PHE A 619 27.03 -7.33 -16.18
CA PHE A 619 27.42 -6.93 -17.54
C PHE A 619 26.84 -5.57 -17.83
N THR A 620 27.66 -4.61 -18.25
CA THR A 620 27.23 -3.22 -18.51
C THR A 620 27.58 -2.81 -19.91
N ARG A 621 26.61 -2.24 -20.64
CA ARG A 621 26.79 -1.59 -21.95
C ARG A 621 25.92 -0.35 -22.05
N ASP A 622 26.43 0.75 -22.52
CA ASP A 622 25.73 2.02 -22.75
C ASP A 622 25.01 2.56 -21.48
N GLY A 623 25.58 2.29 -20.30
CA GLY A 623 25.00 2.68 -19.01
C GLY A 623 23.93 1.73 -18.46
N LEU A 624 23.52 0.72 -19.22
CA LEU A 624 22.56 -0.29 -18.79
C LEU A 624 23.29 -1.51 -18.22
N ALA A 625 22.87 -1.96 -17.03
CA ALA A 625 23.49 -3.07 -16.32
C ALA A 625 22.54 -4.27 -16.23
N GLU A 626 23.02 -5.43 -16.66
CA GLU A 626 22.36 -6.73 -16.49
C GLU A 626 23.07 -7.49 -15.38
N THR A 627 22.35 -7.99 -14.36
CA THR A 627 22.92 -8.76 -13.25
C THR A 627 22.46 -10.20 -13.28
N TYR A 628 23.38 -11.13 -13.05
CA TYR A 628 23.14 -12.57 -13.06
C TYR A 628 23.65 -13.22 -11.79
N TRP A 629 22.87 -14.11 -11.20
CA TRP A 629 23.15 -14.88 -10.00
C TRP A 629 23.50 -16.32 -10.35
N PHE A 630 24.73 -16.70 -10.10
CA PHE A 630 25.20 -18.07 -10.32
C PHE A 630 25.41 -18.78 -8.99
N ASN A 631 24.76 -19.91 -8.77
CA ASN A 631 25.01 -20.76 -7.61
C ASN A 631 26.52 -21.03 -7.48
N SER A 632 27.10 -20.66 -6.35
CA SER A 632 28.55 -20.77 -6.11
C SER A 632 29.04 -22.20 -6.00
N GLU A 633 28.16 -23.17 -5.73
CA GLU A 633 28.50 -24.61 -5.57
C GLU A 633 28.48 -25.33 -6.92
N ASP A 634 27.36 -25.27 -7.67
CA ASP A 634 27.17 -26.05 -8.90
C ASP A 634 27.28 -25.23 -10.21
N GLY A 635 27.36 -23.91 -10.11
CA GLY A 635 27.50 -23.00 -11.22
C GLY A 635 26.24 -22.76 -12.04
N LEU A 636 25.09 -23.28 -11.63
CA LEU A 636 23.83 -23.02 -12.34
C LEU A 636 23.37 -21.58 -12.14
N MET A 637 22.85 -20.95 -13.18
CA MET A 637 22.25 -19.63 -13.10
C MET A 637 20.87 -19.75 -12.46
N LEU A 638 20.62 -19.01 -11.38
CA LEU A 638 19.36 -19.06 -10.65
C LEU A 638 18.48 -17.84 -10.87
N GLN A 639 19.08 -16.68 -11.19
CA GLN A 639 18.33 -15.45 -11.41
C GLN A 639 19.06 -14.54 -12.40
N SER A 640 18.29 -13.73 -13.13
CA SER A 640 18.79 -12.52 -13.80
C SER A 640 17.89 -11.33 -13.51
N LYS A 641 18.49 -10.13 -13.57
CA LYS A 641 17.80 -8.84 -13.57
C LYS A 641 18.29 -8.06 -14.77
N LYS A 642 17.39 -7.71 -15.68
CA LYS A 642 17.70 -7.02 -16.92
C LYS A 642 16.89 -5.73 -17.02
N PRO A 643 17.50 -4.60 -17.43
CA PRO A 643 16.76 -3.35 -17.63
C PRO A 643 15.85 -3.44 -18.86
N MET A 644 14.67 -2.81 -18.77
CA MET A 644 13.80 -2.50 -19.90
C MET A 644 14.06 -1.07 -20.37
N GLY A 645 13.72 -0.75 -21.60
CA GLY A 645 13.97 0.57 -22.18
C GLY A 645 13.25 1.74 -21.51
N ASP A 646 12.24 1.44 -20.68
CA ASP A 646 11.42 2.39 -19.91
C ASP A 646 11.91 2.62 -18.46
N GLY A 647 13.07 2.07 -18.09
CA GLY A 647 13.64 2.15 -16.74
C GLY A 647 13.12 1.09 -15.77
N THR A 648 12.23 0.21 -16.20
CA THR A 648 11.81 -0.97 -15.41
C THR A 648 12.81 -2.11 -15.56
N PHE A 649 12.62 -3.21 -14.80
CA PHE A 649 13.47 -4.38 -14.84
C PHE A 649 12.64 -5.64 -15.01
N VAL A 650 13.10 -6.56 -15.84
CA VAL A 650 12.62 -7.94 -15.85
C VAL A 650 13.51 -8.77 -14.93
N VAL A 651 12.88 -9.41 -13.94
CA VAL A 651 13.53 -10.39 -13.08
C VAL A 651 13.06 -11.78 -13.47
N GLU A 652 14.00 -12.63 -13.80
CA GLU A 652 13.73 -14.02 -14.16
C GLU A 652 14.43 -14.95 -13.18
N ARG A 653 13.73 -15.97 -12.72
CA ARG A 653 14.28 -17.03 -11.84
C ARG A 653 14.18 -18.39 -12.54
N TRP A 654 15.20 -19.17 -12.42
CA TRP A 654 15.28 -20.51 -12.99
C TRP A 654 15.49 -21.56 -11.91
N ASP A 655 14.64 -22.57 -11.93
CA ASP A 655 14.71 -23.70 -11.02
C ASP A 655 14.73 -25.01 -11.81
N LEU A 656 15.15 -26.07 -11.18
CA LEU A 656 15.02 -27.45 -11.66
C LEU A 656 15.62 -27.67 -13.06
N TYR A 657 16.94 -27.59 -13.17
CA TYR A 657 17.64 -27.90 -14.42
C TYR A 657 17.62 -29.41 -14.70
N LEU A 658 16.92 -29.81 -15.78
CA LEU A 658 16.84 -31.22 -16.19
C LEU A 658 17.65 -31.48 -17.45
N PRO A 659 18.29 -32.67 -17.59
CA PRO A 659 19.03 -33.06 -18.78
C PRO A 659 18.07 -33.46 -19.90
N HIS A 660 18.35 -33.02 -21.13
CA HIS A 660 17.59 -33.34 -22.33
C HIS A 660 18.52 -33.81 -23.47
N GLY A 661 17.98 -34.67 -24.35
CA GLY A 661 18.68 -35.21 -25.51
C GLY A 661 19.83 -36.16 -25.17
N GLU A 662 20.48 -36.75 -26.20
CA GLU A 662 21.55 -37.74 -26.04
C GLU A 662 22.81 -37.18 -25.32
N LYS A 663 23.01 -35.87 -25.37
CA LYS A 663 24.18 -35.21 -24.77
C LYS A 663 23.86 -34.70 -23.34
N ALA A 664 22.71 -34.98 -22.82
CA ALA A 664 22.26 -34.55 -21.49
C ALA A 664 22.46 -33.04 -21.23
N LEU A 665 22.15 -32.20 -22.24
CA LEU A 665 22.18 -30.75 -22.06
C LEU A 665 21.11 -30.34 -21.07
N LYS A 666 21.50 -29.57 -20.06
CA LYS A 666 20.55 -29.15 -19.02
C LYS A 666 19.85 -27.85 -19.44
N VAL A 667 18.52 -27.88 -19.37
CA VAL A 667 17.65 -26.74 -19.56
C VAL A 667 16.83 -26.55 -18.27
N ALA A 668 16.61 -25.31 -17.88
CA ALA A 668 15.76 -25.02 -16.75
C ALA A 668 14.31 -25.44 -17.03
N SER A 669 13.77 -26.33 -16.23
CA SER A 669 12.40 -26.84 -16.37
C SER A 669 11.36 -26.00 -15.65
N SER A 670 11.78 -25.03 -14.87
CA SER A 670 10.93 -24.06 -14.22
C SER A 670 11.54 -22.67 -14.39
N ARG A 671 10.76 -21.75 -14.94
CA ARG A 671 11.11 -20.32 -15.09
C ARG A 671 9.97 -19.49 -14.53
N LYS A 672 10.30 -18.61 -13.62
CA LYS A 672 9.38 -17.62 -13.07
C LYS A 672 9.84 -16.25 -13.51
N SER A 673 8.92 -15.45 -14.01
CA SER A 673 9.17 -14.07 -14.39
C SER A 673 8.02 -13.18 -13.94
N VAL A 674 8.28 -11.90 -13.81
CA VAL A 674 7.24 -10.88 -13.62
C VAL A 674 7.34 -9.94 -14.81
N VAL A 675 6.25 -9.82 -15.55
CA VAL A 675 6.13 -8.96 -16.74
C VAL A 675 4.90 -8.09 -16.53
N ASP A 676 5.06 -6.78 -16.57
CA ASP A 676 4.00 -5.80 -16.31
C ASP A 676 3.22 -6.07 -15.01
N GLY A 677 3.97 -6.40 -13.94
CA GLY A 677 3.38 -6.72 -12.63
C GLY A 677 2.67 -8.07 -12.56
N GLN A 678 2.59 -8.84 -13.65
CA GLN A 678 1.94 -10.15 -13.70
C GLN A 678 2.97 -11.27 -13.55
N PRO A 679 2.82 -12.14 -12.54
CA PRO A 679 3.69 -13.30 -12.41
C PRO A 679 3.36 -14.33 -13.50
N ILE A 680 4.40 -14.80 -14.16
CA ILE A 680 4.33 -15.87 -15.14
C ILE A 680 5.18 -17.03 -14.63
N HIS A 681 4.59 -18.21 -14.50
CA HIS A 681 5.31 -19.43 -14.16
C HIS A 681 5.28 -20.40 -15.33
N GLN A 682 6.41 -20.53 -16.00
CA GLN A 682 6.60 -21.41 -17.14
C GLN A 682 7.24 -22.72 -16.68
N ARG A 683 6.65 -23.87 -17.05
CA ARG A 683 7.16 -25.22 -16.79
C ARG A 683 7.43 -25.93 -18.09
N THR A 684 8.71 -26.14 -18.39
CA THR A 684 9.15 -26.89 -19.58
C THR A 684 9.13 -28.37 -19.26
N VAL A 685 8.35 -29.12 -20.05
CA VAL A 685 8.17 -30.58 -19.87
C VAL A 685 9.08 -31.35 -20.81
N ARG A 686 9.28 -30.85 -22.02
CA ARG A 686 10.04 -31.52 -23.07
C ARG A 686 10.90 -30.53 -23.83
N VAL A 687 12.15 -30.92 -24.09
CA VAL A 687 13.05 -30.21 -25.00
C VAL A 687 13.67 -31.18 -25.98
N THR A 688 13.64 -30.85 -27.26
CA THR A 688 14.26 -31.61 -28.36
C THR A 688 15.21 -30.73 -29.13
N PHE A 689 16.39 -31.28 -29.49
CA PHE A 689 17.45 -30.56 -30.16
C PHE A 689 17.67 -31.10 -31.57
N ASN A 690 18.13 -30.23 -32.48
CA ASN A 690 18.52 -30.54 -33.84
C ASN A 690 17.41 -31.26 -34.64
N VAL A 691 16.18 -30.84 -34.41
CA VAL A 691 15.00 -31.26 -35.19
C VAL A 691 14.89 -30.41 -36.46
N GLU A 692 14.37 -30.98 -37.52
CA GLU A 692 14.07 -30.25 -38.74
C GLU A 692 12.87 -29.31 -38.49
N LEU A 693 13.05 -28.02 -38.75
CA LEU A 693 12.00 -27.00 -38.61
C LEU A 693 11.70 -26.42 -40.00
N ASP A 694 10.42 -26.42 -40.38
CA ASP A 694 9.99 -25.85 -41.66
C ASP A 694 10.18 -24.32 -41.64
N ASP A 695 10.63 -23.77 -42.75
CA ASP A 695 10.86 -22.34 -42.90
C ASP A 695 9.55 -21.52 -42.80
N SER A 696 8.43 -22.13 -43.15
CA SER A 696 7.10 -21.51 -43.02
C SER A 696 6.73 -21.18 -41.57
N LEU A 697 7.30 -21.89 -40.59
CA LEU A 697 7.11 -21.59 -39.16
C LEU A 697 7.58 -20.18 -38.77
N PHE A 698 8.54 -19.64 -39.53
CA PHE A 698 9.17 -18.35 -39.22
C PHE A 698 8.79 -17.26 -40.22
N GLN A 699 7.72 -17.46 -40.96
CA GLN A 699 7.08 -16.45 -41.81
C GLN A 699 5.93 -15.79 -41.08
N GLN A 700 5.75 -14.49 -41.26
CA GLN A 700 4.55 -13.79 -40.80
C GLN A 700 3.37 -14.27 -41.67
N ASP A 701 2.26 -14.62 -41.02
CA ASP A 701 0.99 -14.93 -41.68
C ASP A 701 0.39 -13.70 -42.34
#